data_a23ff967ed2035c5d228decd2f6b9b27
#
_entry.id   a23ff967ed2035c5d228decd2f6b9b27
#
_cell.length_a   1.000
_cell.length_b   1.000
_cell.length_c   1.000
_cell.angle_alpha   90.00
_cell.angle_beta   90.00
_cell.angle_gamma   90.00
#
_symmetry.space_group_name_H-M   'P 1'
#
loop_
_entity.id
_entity.type
_entity.pdbx_description
1 polymer ?
#
loop_
_entity_poly.entity_id
_entity_poly.type
_entity_poly.pdbx_seq_one_letter_code
_entity_poly.pdbx_strand_id
1 'polypeptide(L)'
;MIRKILSFFYSTKLMAVLFIAFAAAMACGTFIESNYDTDTARIWVYNTWWFEAMIVFFVVNFIGNIQRYRLLKKENWVVFILHFSWVFIIVGAGITRYFGDEGTISLREGETANAYLSSRTYITVLVDGDYQGKPLRKRNQKEVLFSTYTSNHYQWHSDFKGKPFQVDYQSFAQQAEGMSSLVFTITSGNERQQVTVMGHKGLQHPPTTVSLNGLDFHISYGAREVLLPFNIKLNDFIADKYPGTENSYASFKSKVLIDSREDSFNYDIYMNHILNYKGYRLFQSSFHPDEQGTILSVNDDFWGTLITYIGYSLLFIGLLLFMFVGKSRFRKLSQQLKSLQKQRLAGALFLFFITTSLLTAQSYPVVDKTHAAKFGALLIQDEGRIKPINTFSSELLRKLSKHDTYQGLNADQVLLSMLLSPQLWYESELVYVKKANDSLHRFLGVKEGSKWVKPSDFFDAQGHYKLAPLLKDIYNTNTPNQFQKDFKEVDQRIGLLNRALQGDIFKVFPVANDTNHKWISHLDYVRDTLQIIDPLYKKFVKNALPAYLILLQQATKTGDYSKADKVLDNIKLQQELYSASILPSPYKVTTELWYNRINIFEWLFQAYLYLGIALFIVQLWHIFTPKRVFRILTQLTIALLWCCFALHTTGLMLRWYISGHAPFTDAYESMIYVGWSAIGAGLFFSRRSPLSVAATAFVTAMILMIAHWNWMDPAIGTLQPVLNSYWLMLHVAVIVASYGPFALGMLLGAINLLLMIFTTKNNVLTLKKIQQELTIVNELSLTVGLVMLTIGNFIGGMWANESWGRYWGWDPKETWALISIMIYAFVIHLRLVPKMRSLWAFNFMSVVAFGSILMTYFGVNFYLTGMHSYATGDKIITPAFVYYAIGVVLLLGILSFVKNKKK
;
A
#
# COMPACT_ATOMS: atom_id res chain seq x y z
N MET A 1 -4.85 -47.21 -19.98
CA MET A 1 -5.13 -45.84 -20.35
C MET A 1 -5.27 -44.93 -19.12
N ILE A 2 -6.17 -45.18 -18.18
CA ILE A 2 -6.45 -44.41 -16.97
C ILE A 2 -5.21 -44.15 -16.12
N ARG A 3 -4.35 -45.14 -15.85
CA ARG A 3 -3.09 -44.97 -15.09
C ARG A 3 -2.10 -43.98 -15.75
N LYS A 4 -2.02 -43.91 -17.08
CA LYS A 4 -1.16 -42.97 -17.78
C LYS A 4 -1.72 -41.53 -17.68
N ILE A 5 -3.05 -41.38 -17.78
CA ILE A 5 -3.74 -40.08 -17.63
C ILE A 5 -3.56 -39.58 -16.18
N LEU A 6 -3.85 -40.38 -15.17
CA LEU A 6 -3.64 -40.05 -13.77
C LEU A 6 -2.17 -39.68 -13.45
N SER A 7 -1.21 -40.45 -14.03
CA SER A 7 0.21 -40.12 -13.83
C SER A 7 0.65 -38.79 -14.45
N PHE A 8 -0.03 -38.31 -15.50
CA PHE A 8 0.18 -36.96 -16.06
C PHE A 8 -0.33 -35.90 -15.10
N PHE A 9 -1.59 -36.01 -14.62
CA PHE A 9 -2.18 -35.05 -13.69
C PHE A 9 -1.46 -34.99 -12.35
N TYR A 10 -0.86 -36.09 -11.88
CA TYR A 10 -0.09 -36.16 -10.63
C TYR A 10 1.40 -35.84 -10.82
N SER A 11 1.79 -35.29 -11.98
CA SER A 11 3.20 -35.04 -12.26
C SER A 11 3.66 -33.68 -11.70
N THR A 12 4.90 -33.65 -11.19
CA THR A 12 5.58 -32.43 -10.77
C THR A 12 5.93 -31.50 -11.94
N LYS A 13 5.95 -32.02 -13.17
CA LYS A 13 6.09 -31.19 -14.37
C LYS A 13 4.84 -30.36 -14.61
N LEU A 14 3.66 -31.00 -14.52
CA LEU A 14 2.38 -30.29 -14.63
C LEU A 14 2.25 -29.25 -13.50
N MET A 15 2.61 -29.61 -12.26
CA MET A 15 2.63 -28.67 -11.14
C MET A 15 3.46 -27.41 -11.48
N ALA A 16 4.68 -27.60 -12.02
CA ALA A 16 5.54 -26.46 -12.38
C ALA A 16 4.93 -25.59 -13.48
N VAL A 17 4.31 -26.20 -14.49
CA VAL A 17 3.62 -25.47 -15.57
C VAL A 17 2.42 -24.71 -15.02
N LEU A 18 1.61 -25.34 -14.16
CA LEU A 18 0.44 -24.69 -13.54
C LEU A 18 0.85 -23.48 -12.68
N PHE A 19 1.91 -23.55 -11.88
CA PHE A 19 2.39 -22.41 -11.10
C PHE A 19 2.72 -21.21 -11.98
N ILE A 20 3.46 -21.44 -13.07
CA ILE A 20 3.89 -20.38 -13.98
C ILE A 20 2.70 -19.86 -14.79
N ALA A 21 1.87 -20.74 -15.35
CA ALA A 21 0.72 -20.37 -16.18
C ALA A 21 -0.31 -19.56 -15.36
N PHE A 22 -0.61 -20.01 -14.14
CA PHE A 22 -1.54 -19.32 -13.26
C PHE A 22 -1.02 -17.95 -12.83
N ALA A 23 0.27 -17.86 -12.43
CA ALA A 23 0.92 -16.59 -12.12
C ALA A 23 0.91 -15.62 -13.32
N ALA A 24 1.19 -16.12 -14.54
CA ALA A 24 1.14 -15.32 -15.75
C ALA A 24 -0.29 -14.86 -16.08
N ALA A 25 -1.29 -15.74 -15.96
CA ALA A 25 -2.70 -15.39 -16.19
C ALA A 25 -3.17 -14.29 -15.22
N MET A 26 -2.86 -14.43 -13.93
CA MET A 26 -3.17 -13.40 -12.93
C MET A 26 -2.47 -12.07 -13.24
N ALA A 27 -1.18 -12.10 -13.61
CA ALA A 27 -0.46 -10.90 -13.99
C ALA A 27 -1.10 -10.22 -15.22
N CYS A 28 -1.45 -10.98 -16.26
CA CYS A 28 -2.18 -10.45 -17.42
C CYS A 28 -3.50 -9.81 -17.00
N GLY A 29 -4.26 -10.44 -16.10
CA GLY A 29 -5.51 -9.88 -15.57
C GLY A 29 -5.33 -8.52 -14.93
N THR A 30 -4.31 -8.32 -14.10
CA THR A 30 -4.06 -7.01 -13.45
C THR A 30 -3.65 -5.92 -14.46
N PHE A 31 -2.89 -6.25 -15.51
CA PHE A 31 -2.57 -5.29 -16.57
C PHE A 31 -3.77 -4.96 -17.46
N ILE A 32 -4.65 -5.94 -17.72
CA ILE A 32 -5.91 -5.71 -18.46
C ILE A 32 -6.79 -4.77 -17.62
N GLU A 33 -6.95 -5.01 -16.33
CA GLU A 33 -7.69 -4.15 -15.43
C GLU A 33 -7.18 -2.71 -15.43
N SER A 34 -5.87 -2.51 -15.36
CA SER A 34 -5.26 -1.19 -15.37
C SER A 34 -5.36 -0.44 -16.71
N ASN A 35 -5.41 -1.15 -17.84
CA ASN A 35 -5.45 -0.53 -19.16
C ASN A 35 -6.85 -0.36 -19.73
N TYR A 36 -7.80 -1.14 -19.26
CA TYR A 36 -9.19 -1.14 -19.69
C TYR A 36 -10.11 -0.87 -18.50
N ASP A 37 -10.64 -1.92 -17.87
CA ASP A 37 -11.48 -1.86 -16.66
C ASP A 37 -11.53 -3.23 -15.95
N THR A 38 -12.06 -3.24 -14.73
CA THR A 38 -12.24 -4.45 -13.90
C THR A 38 -13.14 -5.49 -14.56
N ASP A 39 -14.21 -5.06 -15.23
CA ASP A 39 -15.15 -5.99 -15.87
C ASP A 39 -14.53 -6.68 -17.08
N THR A 40 -13.74 -5.96 -17.87
CA THR A 40 -12.94 -6.54 -18.96
C THR A 40 -11.95 -7.60 -18.46
N ALA A 41 -11.24 -7.32 -17.36
CA ALA A 41 -10.33 -8.29 -16.74
C ALA A 41 -11.08 -9.54 -16.25
N ARG A 42 -12.27 -9.37 -15.69
CA ARG A 42 -13.14 -10.49 -15.30
C ARG A 42 -13.58 -11.31 -16.50
N ILE A 43 -14.05 -10.68 -17.58
CA ILE A 43 -14.52 -11.36 -18.78
C ILE A 43 -13.41 -12.10 -19.50
N TRP A 44 -12.21 -11.51 -19.62
CA TRP A 44 -11.13 -12.11 -20.40
C TRP A 44 -10.25 -13.09 -19.61
N VAL A 45 -10.19 -12.96 -18.29
CA VAL A 45 -9.31 -13.79 -17.45
C VAL A 45 -10.06 -14.48 -16.31
N TYR A 46 -10.51 -13.73 -15.31
CA TYR A 46 -10.92 -14.31 -14.02
C TYR A 46 -12.20 -15.13 -14.09
N ASN A 47 -13.14 -14.83 -15.00
CA ASN A 47 -14.41 -15.54 -15.16
C ASN A 47 -14.40 -16.53 -16.35
N THR A 48 -13.23 -16.85 -16.89
CA THR A 48 -13.13 -17.75 -18.03
C THR A 48 -13.07 -19.22 -17.60
N TRP A 49 -13.64 -20.11 -18.42
CA TRP A 49 -13.59 -21.55 -18.20
C TRP A 49 -12.16 -22.13 -18.11
N TRP A 50 -11.21 -21.55 -18.88
CA TRP A 50 -9.82 -22.02 -18.86
C TRP A 50 -9.10 -21.63 -17.56
N PHE A 51 -9.41 -20.49 -16.96
CA PHE A 51 -8.89 -20.08 -15.66
C PHE A 51 -9.46 -20.98 -14.55
N GLU A 52 -10.75 -21.27 -14.59
CA GLU A 52 -11.38 -22.23 -13.68
C GLU A 52 -10.79 -23.64 -13.83
N ALA A 53 -10.56 -24.10 -15.08
CA ALA A 53 -9.92 -25.38 -15.34
C ALA A 53 -8.51 -25.46 -14.73
N MET A 54 -7.71 -24.40 -14.77
CA MET A 54 -6.43 -24.35 -14.08
C MET A 54 -6.56 -24.56 -12.57
N ILE A 55 -7.55 -23.91 -11.94
CA ILE A 55 -7.82 -24.07 -10.50
C ILE A 55 -8.22 -25.52 -10.18
N VAL A 56 -9.08 -26.11 -10.97
CA VAL A 56 -9.47 -27.53 -10.84
C VAL A 56 -8.24 -28.45 -11.00
N PHE A 57 -7.38 -28.16 -11.98
CA PHE A 57 -6.14 -28.94 -12.16
C PHE A 57 -5.19 -28.80 -10.98
N PHE A 58 -5.13 -27.65 -10.29
CA PHE A 58 -4.39 -27.53 -9.04
C PHE A 58 -4.93 -28.49 -7.96
N VAL A 59 -6.25 -28.53 -7.75
CA VAL A 59 -6.86 -29.44 -6.76
C VAL A 59 -6.53 -30.89 -7.08
N VAL A 60 -6.71 -31.30 -8.35
CA VAL A 60 -6.39 -32.66 -8.81
C VAL A 60 -4.91 -32.97 -8.61
N ASN A 61 -4.01 -32.01 -8.92
CA ASN A 61 -2.58 -32.17 -8.76
C ASN A 61 -2.17 -32.24 -7.27
N PHE A 62 -2.77 -31.43 -6.38
CA PHE A 62 -2.53 -31.51 -4.94
C PHE A 62 -2.94 -32.86 -4.38
N ILE A 63 -4.13 -33.35 -4.68
CA ILE A 63 -4.62 -34.65 -4.24
C ILE A 63 -3.70 -35.77 -4.77
N GLY A 64 -3.34 -35.72 -6.05
CA GLY A 64 -2.44 -36.68 -6.66
C GLY A 64 -1.03 -36.68 -6.05
N ASN A 65 -0.49 -35.54 -5.71
CA ASN A 65 0.82 -35.43 -5.06
C ASN A 65 0.78 -35.89 -3.59
N ILE A 66 -0.34 -35.70 -2.87
CA ILE A 66 -0.56 -36.26 -1.52
C ILE A 66 -0.37 -37.79 -1.58
N GLN A 67 -0.98 -38.43 -2.57
CA GLN A 67 -0.87 -39.86 -2.76
C GLN A 67 0.54 -40.28 -3.23
N ARG A 68 1.09 -39.62 -4.25
CA ARG A 68 2.39 -39.92 -4.86
C ARG A 68 3.55 -39.84 -3.86
N TYR A 69 3.57 -38.84 -3.02
CA TYR A 69 4.62 -38.61 -2.01
C TYR A 69 4.29 -39.25 -0.66
N ARG A 70 3.20 -40.04 -0.61
CA ARG A 70 2.74 -40.73 0.62
C ARG A 70 2.66 -39.79 1.81
N LEU A 71 2.05 -38.62 1.61
CA LEU A 71 1.99 -37.59 2.66
C LEU A 71 1.11 -37.99 3.85
N LEU A 72 0.20 -38.94 3.68
CA LEU A 72 -0.63 -39.53 4.74
C LEU A 72 0.15 -40.34 5.79
N LYS A 73 1.44 -40.67 5.51
CA LYS A 73 2.26 -41.37 6.51
C LYS A 73 2.53 -40.44 7.71
N LYS A 74 2.51 -41.03 8.94
CA LYS A 74 2.76 -40.32 10.21
C LYS A 74 4.00 -39.41 10.20
N GLU A 75 5.02 -39.71 9.41
CA GLU A 75 6.24 -38.91 9.29
C GLU A 75 6.06 -37.63 8.49
N ASN A 76 5.06 -37.54 7.61
CA ASN A 76 4.82 -36.48 6.65
C ASN A 76 3.55 -35.66 6.93
N TRP A 77 2.86 -35.92 8.05
CA TRP A 77 1.54 -35.35 8.35
C TRP A 77 1.53 -33.81 8.33
N VAL A 78 2.61 -33.13 8.73
CA VAL A 78 2.72 -31.66 8.69
C VAL A 78 2.66 -31.17 7.24
N VAL A 79 3.38 -31.85 6.32
CA VAL A 79 3.35 -31.50 4.90
C VAL A 79 2.00 -31.84 4.28
N PHE A 80 1.33 -32.88 4.78
CA PHE A 80 -0.03 -33.23 4.38
C PHE A 80 -1.00 -32.09 4.73
N ILE A 81 -1.04 -31.64 5.99
CA ILE A 81 -1.92 -30.54 6.42
C ILE A 81 -1.73 -29.31 5.54
N LEU A 82 -0.47 -28.94 5.28
CA LEU A 82 -0.11 -27.78 4.50
C LEU A 82 -0.61 -27.85 3.04
N HIS A 83 -0.58 -29.04 2.41
CA HIS A 83 -1.10 -29.17 1.04
C HIS A 83 -2.62 -29.39 1.01
N PHE A 84 -3.17 -30.01 2.04
CA PHE A 84 -4.60 -30.25 2.14
C PHE A 84 -5.40 -28.99 2.45
N SER A 85 -4.81 -28.03 3.19
CA SER A 85 -5.43 -26.73 3.46
C SER A 85 -5.77 -25.96 2.18
N TRP A 86 -4.94 -26.06 1.13
CA TRP A 86 -5.21 -25.43 -0.16
C TRP A 86 -6.47 -25.99 -0.83
N VAL A 87 -6.78 -27.25 -0.62
CA VAL A 87 -8.02 -27.85 -1.14
C VAL A 87 -9.24 -27.19 -0.49
N PHE A 88 -9.21 -26.96 0.84
CA PHE A 88 -10.28 -26.23 1.55
C PHE A 88 -10.42 -24.79 1.05
N ILE A 89 -9.30 -24.08 0.90
CA ILE A 89 -9.31 -22.69 0.41
C ILE A 89 -9.95 -22.61 -0.98
N ILE A 90 -9.56 -23.50 -1.90
CA ILE A 90 -10.09 -23.51 -3.27
C ILE A 90 -11.58 -23.91 -3.28
N VAL A 91 -11.97 -24.90 -2.48
CA VAL A 91 -13.39 -25.31 -2.37
C VAL A 91 -14.23 -24.19 -1.78
N GLY A 92 -13.77 -23.55 -0.70
CA GLY A 92 -14.46 -22.42 -0.10
C GLY A 92 -14.62 -21.25 -1.08
N ALA A 93 -13.55 -20.89 -1.80
CA ALA A 93 -13.60 -19.86 -2.84
C ALA A 93 -14.58 -20.22 -3.98
N GLY A 94 -14.70 -21.51 -4.33
CA GLY A 94 -15.69 -22.00 -5.27
C GLY A 94 -17.12 -21.82 -4.77
N ILE A 95 -17.38 -22.10 -3.48
CA ILE A 95 -18.70 -21.89 -2.86
C ILE A 95 -19.06 -20.39 -2.88
N THR A 96 -18.18 -19.53 -2.44
CA THR A 96 -18.38 -18.07 -2.50
C THR A 96 -18.72 -17.60 -3.90
N ARG A 97 -17.96 -18.07 -4.90
CA ARG A 97 -18.15 -17.65 -6.30
C ARG A 97 -19.52 -18.00 -6.87
N TYR A 98 -20.06 -19.18 -6.56
CA TYR A 98 -21.29 -19.70 -7.17
C TYR A 98 -22.53 -19.50 -6.30
N PHE A 99 -22.39 -19.40 -4.99
CA PHE A 99 -23.49 -19.34 -4.04
C PHE A 99 -23.54 -18.06 -3.20
N GLY A 100 -22.40 -17.35 -3.04
CA GLY A 100 -22.38 -16.10 -2.33
C GLY A 100 -23.06 -14.96 -3.08
N ASP A 101 -23.72 -14.06 -2.37
CA ASP A 101 -24.24 -12.79 -2.91
C ASP A 101 -23.74 -11.61 -2.07
N GLU A 102 -23.50 -10.49 -2.71
CA GLU A 102 -23.02 -9.25 -2.10
C GLU A 102 -23.88 -8.09 -2.59
N GLY A 103 -24.05 -7.09 -1.74
CA GLY A 103 -24.81 -5.91 -2.12
C GLY A 103 -24.65 -4.76 -1.16
N THR A 104 -25.50 -3.75 -1.32
CA THR A 104 -25.49 -2.54 -0.49
C THR A 104 -26.88 -2.15 -0.03
N ILE A 105 -26.95 -1.60 1.19
CA ILE A 105 -28.15 -0.94 1.73
C ILE A 105 -27.78 0.51 1.97
N SER A 106 -28.57 1.42 1.42
CA SER A 106 -28.50 2.84 1.69
C SER A 106 -29.64 3.22 2.63
N LEU A 107 -29.32 3.88 3.74
CA LEU A 107 -30.29 4.28 4.77
C LEU A 107 -30.03 5.72 5.18
N ARG A 108 -31.10 6.51 5.27
CA ARG A 108 -31.11 7.78 5.98
C ARG A 108 -31.50 7.61 7.44
N GLU A 109 -31.17 8.57 8.27
CA GLU A 109 -31.60 8.55 9.66
C GLU A 109 -33.12 8.48 9.78
N GLY A 110 -33.58 7.54 10.62
CA GLY A 110 -35.00 7.20 10.79
C GLY A 110 -35.57 6.23 9.75
N GLU A 111 -34.88 5.94 8.66
CA GLU A 111 -35.32 5.04 7.60
C GLU A 111 -35.14 3.57 7.97
N THR A 112 -36.06 2.74 7.49
CA THR A 112 -36.05 1.28 7.68
C THR A 112 -36.02 0.57 6.34
N ALA A 113 -35.15 -0.42 6.15
CA ALA A 113 -35.10 -1.29 4.99
C ALA A 113 -35.14 -2.77 5.40
N ASN A 114 -35.68 -3.60 4.52
CA ASN A 114 -35.70 -5.07 4.65
C ASN A 114 -35.14 -5.76 3.41
N ALA A 115 -34.40 -5.03 2.58
CA ALA A 115 -33.80 -5.53 1.36
C ALA A 115 -32.47 -4.82 1.07
N TYR A 116 -31.61 -5.45 0.28
CA TYR A 116 -30.41 -4.86 -0.25
C TYR A 116 -30.34 -4.95 -1.78
N LEU A 117 -29.57 -4.09 -2.40
CA LEU A 117 -29.29 -4.10 -3.83
C LEU A 117 -28.06 -4.95 -4.10
N SER A 118 -28.20 -6.04 -4.88
CA SER A 118 -27.10 -6.94 -5.25
C SER A 118 -26.01 -6.18 -6.04
N SER A 119 -24.74 -6.45 -5.76
CA SER A 119 -23.60 -5.93 -6.54
C SER A 119 -23.51 -6.50 -7.95
N ARG A 120 -24.23 -7.59 -8.23
CA ARG A 120 -24.33 -8.18 -9.57
C ARG A 120 -25.29 -7.38 -10.41
N THR A 121 -25.00 -7.27 -11.69
CA THR A 121 -25.83 -6.53 -12.64
C THR A 121 -26.72 -7.47 -13.43
N TYR A 122 -27.98 -7.10 -13.57
CA TYR A 122 -29.00 -7.90 -14.24
C TYR A 122 -29.65 -7.11 -15.37
N ILE A 123 -29.99 -7.82 -16.45
CA ILE A 123 -31.04 -7.39 -17.38
C ILE A 123 -32.34 -8.06 -16.94
N THR A 124 -33.32 -7.25 -16.59
CA THR A 124 -34.67 -7.73 -16.23
C THR A 124 -35.63 -7.30 -17.32
N VAL A 125 -36.31 -8.28 -17.92
CA VAL A 125 -37.38 -8.04 -18.89
C VAL A 125 -38.66 -8.61 -18.32
N LEU A 126 -39.66 -7.75 -18.15
CA LEU A 126 -41.01 -8.13 -17.79
C LEU A 126 -41.89 -7.94 -19.02
N VAL A 127 -42.73 -8.91 -19.33
CA VAL A 127 -43.68 -8.84 -20.43
C VAL A 127 -45.09 -9.01 -19.86
N ASP A 128 -45.85 -7.95 -19.93
CA ASP A 128 -47.24 -7.92 -19.47
C ASP A 128 -48.20 -8.04 -20.66
N GLY A 129 -49.28 -8.75 -20.48
CA GLY A 129 -50.30 -8.91 -21.47
C GLY A 129 -51.59 -9.45 -20.89
N ASP A 130 -52.69 -9.27 -21.59
CA ASP A 130 -54.00 -9.82 -21.20
C ASP A 130 -54.21 -11.19 -21.88
N TYR A 131 -54.62 -12.16 -21.09
CA TYR A 131 -55.04 -13.47 -21.58
C TYR A 131 -56.38 -13.87 -20.95
N GLN A 132 -57.43 -13.94 -21.80
CA GLN A 132 -58.79 -14.25 -21.38
C GLN A 132 -59.36 -13.32 -20.28
N GLY A 133 -59.04 -12.01 -20.37
CA GLY A 133 -59.48 -10.98 -19.41
C GLY A 133 -58.71 -11.00 -18.08
N LYS A 134 -57.59 -11.71 -18.03
CA LYS A 134 -56.72 -11.71 -16.85
C LYS A 134 -55.31 -11.15 -17.21
N PRO A 135 -54.84 -10.12 -16.49
CA PRO A 135 -53.50 -9.63 -16.69
C PRO A 135 -52.48 -10.69 -16.19
N LEU A 136 -51.56 -11.05 -17.07
CA LEU A 136 -50.46 -11.97 -16.77
C LEU A 136 -49.14 -11.30 -17.02
N ARG A 137 -48.11 -11.70 -16.23
CA ARG A 137 -46.73 -11.22 -16.38
C ARG A 137 -45.79 -12.38 -16.60
N LYS A 138 -44.92 -12.27 -17.61
CA LYS A 138 -43.79 -13.16 -17.82
C LYS A 138 -42.51 -12.42 -17.52
N ARG A 139 -41.60 -13.04 -16.77
CA ARG A 139 -40.33 -12.42 -16.31
C ARG A 139 -39.13 -13.21 -16.81
N ASN A 140 -38.14 -12.51 -17.34
CA ASN A 140 -36.78 -13.02 -17.49
C ASN A 140 -35.82 -12.09 -16.74
N GLN A 141 -34.96 -12.65 -15.94
CA GLN A 141 -33.92 -11.93 -15.23
C GLN A 141 -32.60 -12.70 -15.38
N LYS A 142 -31.65 -12.12 -16.07
CA LYS A 142 -30.33 -12.73 -16.35
C LYS A 142 -29.21 -11.86 -15.84
N GLU A 143 -28.31 -12.46 -15.08
CA GLU A 143 -27.06 -11.81 -14.69
C GLU A 143 -26.21 -11.59 -15.94
N VAL A 144 -25.65 -10.39 -16.08
CA VAL A 144 -24.80 -9.98 -17.19
C VAL A 144 -23.60 -9.21 -16.69
N LEU A 145 -22.49 -9.41 -17.37
CA LEU A 145 -21.28 -8.62 -17.15
C LEU A 145 -20.88 -8.01 -18.50
N PHE A 146 -21.11 -6.71 -18.65
CA PHE A 146 -20.86 -5.98 -19.88
C PHE A 146 -19.68 -5.02 -19.73
N SER A 147 -18.89 -4.89 -20.80
CA SER A 147 -17.82 -3.91 -20.93
C SER A 147 -17.85 -3.31 -22.34
N THR A 148 -17.38 -2.07 -22.46
CA THR A 148 -17.22 -1.39 -23.76
C THR A 148 -16.16 -2.02 -24.65
N TYR A 149 -15.27 -2.83 -24.07
CA TYR A 149 -14.12 -3.44 -24.73
C TYR A 149 -14.33 -4.91 -25.11
N THR A 150 -15.55 -5.45 -24.87
CA THR A 150 -15.86 -6.87 -25.09
C THR A 150 -17.08 -7.03 -25.99
N SER A 151 -17.21 -8.21 -26.62
CA SER A 151 -18.44 -8.59 -27.30
C SER A 151 -19.50 -8.99 -26.29
N ASN A 152 -20.42 -8.09 -26.00
CA ASN A 152 -21.54 -8.34 -25.11
C ASN A 152 -22.64 -9.08 -25.84
N HIS A 153 -23.38 -9.94 -25.14
CA HIS A 153 -24.46 -10.73 -25.73
C HIS A 153 -25.62 -10.94 -24.77
N TYR A 154 -26.82 -10.66 -25.23
CA TYR A 154 -28.08 -11.00 -24.57
C TYR A 154 -29.16 -11.24 -25.61
N GLN A 155 -29.88 -12.37 -25.47
CA GLN A 155 -31.04 -12.73 -26.28
C GLN A 155 -32.07 -13.41 -25.40
N TRP A 156 -33.32 -13.06 -25.61
CA TRP A 156 -34.44 -13.76 -24.99
C TRP A 156 -35.55 -13.93 -26.01
N HIS A 157 -35.71 -15.16 -26.50
CA HIS A 157 -36.77 -15.57 -27.39
C HIS A 157 -37.79 -16.39 -26.62
N SER A 158 -39.03 -16.02 -26.68
CA SER A 158 -40.13 -16.70 -25.95
C SER A 158 -41.46 -16.46 -26.58
N ASP A 159 -42.51 -17.09 -26.02
CA ASP A 159 -43.88 -16.95 -26.42
C ASP A 159 -44.73 -16.46 -25.23
N PHE A 160 -45.64 -15.53 -25.47
CA PHE A 160 -46.61 -15.08 -24.49
C PHE A 160 -48.01 -15.55 -24.94
N LYS A 161 -48.42 -16.76 -24.51
CA LYS A 161 -49.73 -17.33 -24.80
C LYS A 161 -50.12 -17.30 -26.28
N GLY A 162 -49.21 -17.74 -27.17
CA GLY A 162 -49.39 -17.76 -28.61
C GLY A 162 -48.89 -16.51 -29.35
N LYS A 163 -48.36 -15.53 -28.65
CA LYS A 163 -47.70 -14.35 -29.22
C LYS A 163 -46.19 -14.50 -29.08
N PRO A 164 -45.45 -14.92 -30.11
CA PRO A 164 -44.00 -15.03 -30.06
C PRO A 164 -43.37 -13.65 -29.98
N PHE A 165 -42.30 -13.54 -29.19
CA PHE A 165 -41.50 -12.31 -29.07
C PHE A 165 -40.02 -12.59 -28.93
N GLN A 166 -39.21 -11.61 -29.23
CA GLN A 166 -37.77 -11.62 -29.25
C GLN A 166 -37.23 -10.31 -28.70
N VAL A 167 -36.27 -10.41 -27.76
CA VAL A 167 -35.54 -9.25 -27.20
C VAL A 167 -34.08 -9.50 -27.43
N ASP A 168 -33.45 -8.74 -28.32
CA ASP A 168 -32.08 -8.89 -28.77
C ASP A 168 -31.26 -7.66 -28.41
N TYR A 169 -30.10 -7.86 -27.74
CA TYR A 169 -29.13 -6.82 -27.47
C TYR A 169 -28.47 -6.34 -28.78
N GLN A 170 -28.25 -5.03 -28.90
CA GLN A 170 -27.57 -4.41 -30.03
C GLN A 170 -26.25 -3.72 -29.65
N SER A 171 -26.26 -2.84 -28.65
CA SER A 171 -25.07 -2.07 -28.28
C SER A 171 -25.08 -1.69 -26.80
N PHE A 172 -23.87 -1.47 -26.28
CA PHE A 172 -23.59 -1.00 -24.92
C PHE A 172 -22.63 0.18 -24.98
N ALA A 173 -22.92 1.26 -24.27
CA ALA A 173 -22.04 2.40 -24.11
C ALA A 173 -22.06 2.86 -22.66
N GLN A 174 -20.89 3.11 -22.11
CA GLN A 174 -20.73 3.70 -20.78
C GLN A 174 -20.67 5.23 -20.93
N GLN A 175 -21.46 5.94 -20.14
CA GLN A 175 -21.53 7.39 -20.09
C GLN A 175 -20.81 7.93 -18.85
N ALA A 176 -20.80 9.25 -18.69
CA ALA A 176 -20.25 9.89 -17.49
C ALA A 176 -20.98 9.41 -16.22
N GLU A 177 -20.29 9.51 -15.08
CA GLU A 177 -20.81 9.17 -13.74
C GLU A 177 -21.25 7.70 -13.57
N GLY A 178 -20.73 6.77 -14.40
CA GLY A 178 -21.02 5.34 -14.29
C GLY A 178 -22.36 4.91 -14.89
N MET A 179 -23.13 5.82 -15.48
CA MET A 179 -24.33 5.48 -16.23
C MET A 179 -23.98 4.68 -17.48
N SER A 180 -24.84 3.71 -17.81
CA SER A 180 -24.72 2.88 -19.02
C SER A 180 -25.97 2.99 -19.86
N SER A 181 -25.82 3.04 -21.19
CA SER A 181 -26.91 2.95 -22.14
C SER A 181 -26.82 1.65 -22.91
N LEU A 182 -27.94 0.92 -22.96
CA LEU A 182 -28.08 -0.34 -23.70
C LEU A 182 -29.17 -0.19 -24.74
N VAL A 183 -28.88 -0.61 -25.95
CA VAL A 183 -29.88 -0.64 -27.03
C VAL A 183 -30.33 -2.08 -27.24
N PHE A 184 -31.63 -2.29 -27.19
CA PHE A 184 -32.28 -3.55 -27.51
C PHE A 184 -33.19 -3.41 -28.71
N THR A 185 -33.32 -4.48 -29.47
CA THR A 185 -34.36 -4.62 -30.49
C THR A 185 -35.40 -5.60 -29.96
N ILE A 186 -36.63 -5.14 -29.87
CA ILE A 186 -37.80 -5.97 -29.51
C ILE A 186 -38.57 -6.26 -30.77
N THR A 187 -38.90 -7.53 -30.97
CA THR A 187 -39.75 -7.99 -32.11
C THR A 187 -40.89 -8.83 -31.54
N SER A 188 -42.15 -8.52 -31.96
CA SER A 188 -43.32 -9.33 -31.64
C SER A 188 -44.28 -9.35 -32.83
N GLY A 189 -44.51 -10.53 -33.40
CA GLY A 189 -45.23 -10.66 -34.67
C GLY A 189 -44.51 -9.91 -35.81
N ASN A 190 -45.22 -8.97 -36.47
CA ASN A 190 -44.65 -8.14 -37.53
C ASN A 190 -44.08 -6.79 -37.02
N GLU A 191 -44.23 -6.50 -35.74
CA GLU A 191 -43.76 -5.23 -35.16
C GLU A 191 -42.32 -5.37 -34.64
N ARG A 192 -41.50 -4.35 -34.90
CA ARG A 192 -40.12 -4.28 -34.44
C ARG A 192 -39.79 -2.86 -34.00
N GLN A 193 -39.22 -2.74 -32.80
CA GLN A 193 -38.82 -1.45 -32.23
C GLN A 193 -37.46 -1.54 -31.54
N GLN A 194 -36.65 -0.49 -31.68
CA GLN A 194 -35.43 -0.29 -30.89
C GLN A 194 -35.75 0.53 -29.65
N VAL A 195 -35.14 0.13 -28.54
CA VAL A 195 -35.33 0.74 -27.22
C VAL A 195 -33.98 0.96 -26.57
N THR A 196 -33.77 2.18 -26.08
CA THR A 196 -32.58 2.50 -25.26
C THR A 196 -32.96 2.41 -23.80
N VAL A 197 -32.26 1.56 -23.07
CA VAL A 197 -32.41 1.36 -21.64
C VAL A 197 -31.21 2.00 -20.92
N MET A 198 -31.51 2.92 -20.00
CA MET A 198 -30.50 3.52 -19.15
C MET A 198 -30.42 2.73 -17.85
N GLY A 199 -29.20 2.61 -17.28
CA GLY A 199 -29.01 1.91 -16.02
C GLY A 199 -27.65 2.16 -15.42
N HIS A 200 -27.47 1.70 -14.19
CA HIS A 200 -26.22 1.83 -13.43
C HIS A 200 -25.91 0.53 -12.71
N LYS A 201 -24.64 0.15 -12.69
CA LYS A 201 -24.18 -1.01 -11.94
C LYS A 201 -24.36 -0.75 -10.42
N GLY A 202 -24.99 -1.70 -9.72
CA GLY A 202 -25.21 -1.59 -8.27
C GLY A 202 -26.40 -0.72 -7.84
N LEU A 203 -27.11 -0.09 -8.79
CA LEU A 203 -28.31 0.70 -8.52
C LEU A 203 -29.51 0.15 -9.31
N GLN A 204 -30.72 0.45 -8.84
CA GLN A 204 -31.93 0.23 -9.60
C GLN A 204 -32.29 1.47 -10.42
N HIS A 205 -32.77 1.23 -11.64
CA HIS A 205 -33.35 2.26 -12.48
C HIS A 205 -34.78 1.88 -12.90
N PRO A 206 -35.67 2.87 -13.05
CA PRO A 206 -37.02 2.60 -13.60
C PRO A 206 -36.92 1.87 -14.94
N PRO A 207 -37.79 0.89 -15.19
CA PRO A 207 -37.78 0.16 -16.44
C PRO A 207 -38.21 1.06 -17.60
N THR A 208 -37.59 0.91 -18.77
CA THR A 208 -38.08 1.50 -20.02
C THR A 208 -39.21 0.63 -20.53
N THR A 209 -40.36 1.23 -20.80
CA THR A 209 -41.60 0.52 -21.24
C THR A 209 -41.84 0.76 -22.71
N VAL A 210 -42.20 -0.33 -23.42
CA VAL A 210 -42.56 -0.32 -24.83
C VAL A 210 -43.71 -1.29 -25.07
N SER A 211 -44.72 -0.85 -25.82
CA SER A 211 -45.88 -1.68 -26.17
C SER A 211 -45.78 -2.13 -27.62
N LEU A 212 -45.83 -3.46 -27.86
CA LEU A 212 -45.78 -4.08 -29.18
C LEU A 212 -46.73 -5.28 -29.24
N ASN A 213 -47.53 -5.34 -30.28
CA ASN A 213 -48.46 -6.45 -30.54
C ASN A 213 -49.41 -6.75 -29.35
N GLY A 214 -49.82 -5.70 -28.60
CA GLY A 214 -50.66 -5.81 -27.41
C GLY A 214 -49.97 -6.49 -26.23
N LEU A 215 -48.62 -6.40 -26.16
CA LEU A 215 -47.80 -6.77 -25.03
C LEU A 215 -46.98 -5.56 -24.56
N ASP A 216 -46.88 -5.36 -23.27
CA ASP A 216 -46.07 -4.32 -22.65
C ASP A 216 -44.72 -4.90 -22.17
N PHE A 217 -43.65 -4.41 -22.74
CA PHE A 217 -42.29 -4.81 -22.40
C PHE A 217 -41.67 -3.76 -21.46
N HIS A 218 -41.31 -4.19 -20.26
CA HIS A 218 -40.58 -3.36 -19.26
C HIS A 218 -39.17 -3.89 -19.15
N ILE A 219 -38.19 -3.14 -19.63
CA ILE A 219 -36.79 -3.56 -19.61
C ILE A 219 -36.00 -2.65 -18.67
N SER A 220 -35.24 -3.25 -17.77
CA SER A 220 -34.32 -2.54 -16.87
C SER A 220 -32.94 -3.18 -16.86
N TYR A 221 -31.92 -2.36 -16.63
CA TYR A 221 -30.53 -2.75 -16.44
C TYR A 221 -30.02 -2.19 -15.12
N GLY A 222 -29.52 -3.05 -14.22
CA GLY A 222 -29.00 -2.65 -12.92
C GLY A 222 -29.03 -3.75 -11.88
N ALA A 223 -28.96 -3.35 -10.61
CA ALA A 223 -29.03 -4.26 -9.48
C ALA A 223 -30.41 -4.89 -9.31
N ARG A 224 -30.43 -6.10 -8.76
CA ARG A 224 -31.68 -6.69 -8.26
C ARG A 224 -31.80 -6.44 -6.76
N GLU A 225 -33.02 -6.28 -6.30
CA GLU A 225 -33.38 -6.24 -4.89
C GLU A 225 -33.46 -7.67 -4.31
N VAL A 226 -32.84 -7.86 -3.16
CA VAL A 226 -32.81 -9.14 -2.42
C VAL A 226 -33.33 -8.88 -1.00
N LEU A 227 -34.38 -9.63 -0.62
CA LEU A 227 -35.02 -9.47 0.67
C LEU A 227 -34.18 -10.07 1.79
N LEU A 228 -34.12 -9.35 2.90
CA LEU A 228 -33.53 -9.81 4.17
C LEU A 228 -34.61 -10.46 5.05
N PRO A 229 -34.24 -11.43 5.90
CA PRO A 229 -35.17 -12.01 6.87
C PRO A 229 -35.38 -11.16 8.15
N PHE A 230 -34.98 -9.90 8.12
CA PHE A 230 -35.09 -8.90 9.20
C PHE A 230 -35.15 -7.49 8.62
N ASN A 231 -35.64 -6.55 9.44
CA ASN A 231 -35.60 -5.12 9.14
C ASN A 231 -34.36 -4.51 9.78
N ILE A 232 -33.79 -3.49 9.13
CA ILE A 232 -32.73 -2.66 9.66
C ILE A 232 -33.16 -1.20 9.60
N LYS A 233 -33.13 -0.51 10.75
CA LYS A 233 -33.44 0.93 10.87
C LYS A 233 -32.19 1.67 11.30
N LEU A 234 -31.85 2.75 10.60
CA LEU A 234 -30.81 3.67 11.04
C LEU A 234 -31.38 4.65 12.09
N ASN A 235 -30.87 4.62 13.31
CA ASN A 235 -31.29 5.54 14.36
C ASN A 235 -30.47 6.83 14.34
N ASP A 236 -29.15 6.73 14.08
CA ASP A 236 -28.19 7.84 14.16
C ASP A 236 -26.92 7.49 13.37
N PHE A 237 -26.34 8.45 12.68
CA PHE A 237 -25.05 8.31 11.98
C PHE A 237 -24.04 9.32 12.54
N ILE A 238 -22.88 8.85 12.95
CA ILE A 238 -21.84 9.68 13.55
C ILE A 238 -20.59 9.62 12.65
N ALA A 239 -20.11 10.79 12.25
CA ALA A 239 -18.87 10.98 11.51
C ALA A 239 -17.92 11.87 12.34
N ASP A 240 -16.99 11.24 13.07
CA ASP A 240 -16.01 11.98 13.88
C ASP A 240 -14.90 12.50 12.97
N LYS A 241 -14.58 13.79 13.11
CA LYS A 241 -13.51 14.44 12.33
C LYS A 241 -12.22 14.60 13.13
N TYR A 242 -11.09 14.60 12.45
CA TYR A 242 -9.84 15.01 13.09
C TYR A 242 -9.89 16.49 13.50
N PRO A 243 -9.32 16.85 14.66
CA PRO A 243 -9.40 18.22 15.17
C PRO A 243 -9.01 19.29 14.18
N GLY A 244 -9.88 20.29 13.97
CA GLY A 244 -9.64 21.41 13.06
C GLY A 244 -9.72 21.10 11.57
N THR A 245 -10.23 19.92 11.17
CA THR A 245 -10.43 19.53 9.78
C THR A 245 -11.92 19.52 9.39
N GLU A 246 -12.21 19.82 8.13
CA GLU A 246 -13.60 19.79 7.62
C GLU A 246 -13.93 18.46 6.94
N ASN A 247 -12.96 17.87 6.22
CA ASN A 247 -13.14 16.69 5.37
C ASN A 247 -12.23 15.51 5.74
N SER A 248 -11.54 15.56 6.87
CA SER A 248 -10.70 14.45 7.34
C SER A 248 -11.36 13.77 8.52
N TYR A 249 -11.81 12.55 8.31
CA TYR A 249 -12.56 11.78 9.30
C TYR A 249 -11.66 10.85 10.08
N ALA A 250 -11.90 10.74 11.39
CA ALA A 250 -11.23 9.84 12.30
C ALA A 250 -12.02 8.54 12.50
N SER A 251 -13.35 8.58 12.47
CA SER A 251 -14.23 7.41 12.59
C SER A 251 -15.59 7.62 11.94
N PHE A 252 -16.25 6.49 11.61
CA PHE A 252 -17.64 6.45 11.16
C PHE A 252 -18.39 5.40 11.93
N LYS A 253 -19.64 5.72 12.37
CA LYS A 253 -20.48 4.81 13.13
C LYS A 253 -21.94 4.96 12.75
N SER A 254 -22.59 3.83 12.46
CA SER A 254 -24.03 3.72 12.25
C SER A 254 -24.67 3.03 13.45
N LYS A 255 -25.54 3.70 14.18
CA LYS A 255 -26.36 3.12 15.23
C LYS A 255 -27.64 2.59 14.61
N VAL A 256 -27.79 1.27 14.57
CA VAL A 256 -28.92 0.62 13.90
C VAL A 256 -29.78 -0.16 14.91
N LEU A 257 -31.07 -0.22 14.63
CA LEU A 257 -32.01 -1.14 15.24
C LEU A 257 -32.27 -2.29 14.27
N ILE A 258 -31.98 -3.50 14.71
CA ILE A 258 -32.33 -4.73 14.00
C ILE A 258 -33.63 -5.24 14.58
N ASP A 259 -34.60 -5.49 13.70
CA ASP A 259 -35.93 -5.98 14.10
C ASP A 259 -36.31 -7.19 13.24
N SER A 260 -36.59 -8.30 13.90
CA SER A 260 -37.06 -9.54 13.28
C SER A 260 -38.21 -10.11 14.08
N ARG A 261 -38.86 -11.15 13.58
CA ARG A 261 -39.94 -11.84 14.31
C ARG A 261 -39.49 -12.47 15.62
N GLU A 262 -38.20 -12.69 15.81
CA GLU A 262 -37.62 -13.41 16.95
C GLU A 262 -36.92 -12.46 17.90
N ASP A 263 -36.21 -11.45 17.37
CA ASP A 263 -35.36 -10.54 18.16
C ASP A 263 -35.54 -9.09 17.73
N SER A 264 -35.37 -8.16 18.66
CA SER A 264 -35.21 -6.72 18.37
C SER A 264 -34.14 -6.16 19.30
N PHE A 265 -33.06 -5.61 18.68
CA PHE A 265 -31.91 -5.08 19.44
C PHE A 265 -31.20 -3.95 18.69
N ASN A 266 -30.54 -3.07 19.46
CA ASN A 266 -29.68 -2.03 18.93
C ASN A 266 -28.26 -2.56 18.73
N TYR A 267 -27.60 -2.11 17.66
CA TYR A 267 -26.22 -2.45 17.35
C TYR A 267 -25.48 -1.28 16.72
N ASP A 268 -24.18 -1.13 17.04
CA ASP A 268 -23.33 -0.11 16.45
C ASP A 268 -22.45 -0.74 15.37
N ILE A 269 -22.65 -0.37 14.10
CA ILE A 269 -21.81 -0.77 12.97
C ILE A 269 -20.81 0.35 12.70
N TYR A 270 -19.51 0.06 12.77
CA TYR A 270 -18.45 1.00 12.46
C TYR A 270 -17.28 0.29 11.77
N MET A 271 -16.25 1.03 11.32
CA MET A 271 -15.11 0.44 10.61
C MET A 271 -14.50 -0.72 11.40
N ASN A 272 -14.36 -1.88 10.74
CA ASN A 272 -13.85 -3.14 11.32
C ASN A 272 -14.69 -3.74 12.47
N HIS A 273 -15.92 -3.26 12.68
CA HIS A 273 -16.87 -3.80 13.63
C HIS A 273 -18.20 -4.07 12.95
N ILE A 274 -18.38 -5.32 12.54
CA ILE A 274 -19.45 -5.77 11.66
C ILE A 274 -20.63 -6.34 12.44
N LEU A 275 -21.84 -6.24 11.88
CA LEU A 275 -22.98 -6.99 12.34
C LEU A 275 -23.03 -8.36 11.67
N ASN A 276 -23.10 -9.44 12.45
CA ASN A 276 -23.39 -10.80 11.96
C ASN A 276 -24.75 -11.22 12.47
N TYR A 277 -25.73 -11.41 11.59
CA TYR A 277 -27.07 -11.82 11.99
C TYR A 277 -27.74 -12.68 10.91
N LYS A 278 -28.27 -13.84 11.33
CA LYS A 278 -28.97 -14.82 10.46
C LYS A 278 -28.22 -15.22 9.16
N GLY A 279 -26.88 -15.27 9.23
CA GLY A 279 -26.03 -15.62 8.08
C GLY A 279 -25.57 -14.43 7.24
N TYR A 280 -26.19 -13.27 7.42
CA TYR A 280 -25.82 -12.02 6.75
C TYR A 280 -24.77 -11.26 7.57
N ARG A 281 -23.87 -10.59 6.87
CA ARG A 281 -22.82 -9.74 7.45
C ARG A 281 -22.95 -8.34 6.88
N LEU A 282 -23.05 -7.33 7.75
CA LEU A 282 -23.21 -5.93 7.37
C LEU A 282 -22.00 -5.12 7.85
N PHE A 283 -21.52 -4.24 6.96
CA PHE A 283 -20.27 -3.49 7.12
C PHE A 283 -20.52 -2.00 6.84
N GLN A 284 -19.83 -1.13 7.58
CA GLN A 284 -19.76 0.29 7.26
C GLN A 284 -18.93 0.49 5.99
N SER A 285 -19.56 0.82 4.88
CA SER A 285 -18.90 0.95 3.57
C SER A 285 -18.67 2.41 3.20
N SER A 286 -19.70 3.25 3.30
CA SER A 286 -19.67 4.66 2.95
C SER A 286 -20.77 5.40 3.72
N PHE A 287 -20.97 6.66 3.40
CA PHE A 287 -22.01 7.51 4.00
C PHE A 287 -22.50 8.55 2.98
N HIS A 288 -23.64 9.18 3.27
CA HIS A 288 -24.17 10.24 2.43
C HIS A 288 -23.37 11.54 2.62
N PRO A 289 -23.17 12.35 1.56
CA PRO A 289 -22.34 13.56 1.61
C PRO A 289 -22.82 14.62 2.63
N ASP A 290 -24.10 14.56 3.01
CA ASP A 290 -24.72 15.42 4.02
C ASP A 290 -24.53 14.93 5.45
N GLU A 291 -23.82 13.81 5.65
CA GLU A 291 -23.57 13.16 6.95
C GLU A 291 -24.87 12.71 7.69
N GLN A 292 -26.02 12.59 6.99
CA GLN A 292 -27.32 12.19 7.56
C GLN A 292 -27.76 10.81 7.10
N GLY A 293 -26.83 9.95 6.75
CA GLY A 293 -27.13 8.60 6.33
C GLY A 293 -25.92 7.76 6.06
N THR A 294 -26.15 6.46 6.01
CA THR A 294 -25.12 5.44 5.83
C THR A 294 -25.34 4.59 4.59
N ILE A 295 -24.25 4.05 4.06
CA ILE A 295 -24.26 2.99 3.06
C ILE A 295 -23.54 1.80 3.66
N LEU A 296 -24.31 0.73 3.90
CA LEU A 296 -23.81 -0.53 4.45
C LEU A 296 -23.61 -1.55 3.32
N SER A 297 -22.47 -2.20 3.26
CA SER A 297 -22.28 -3.39 2.44
C SER A 297 -22.88 -4.60 3.14
N VAL A 298 -23.51 -5.47 2.36
CA VAL A 298 -24.12 -6.75 2.81
C VAL A 298 -23.41 -7.89 2.12
N ASN A 299 -23.07 -8.94 2.88
CA ASN A 299 -22.51 -10.17 2.36
C ASN A 299 -23.33 -11.36 2.87
N ASP A 300 -23.78 -12.20 1.93
CA ASP A 300 -24.45 -13.50 2.17
C ASP A 300 -23.55 -14.62 1.66
N ASP A 301 -22.54 -14.99 2.45
CA ASP A 301 -21.56 -16.05 2.14
C ASP A 301 -21.05 -16.76 3.40
N PHE A 302 -21.96 -17.30 4.18
CA PHE A 302 -21.59 -18.02 5.40
C PHE A 302 -20.73 -19.27 5.12
N TRP A 303 -21.17 -20.15 4.19
CA TRP A 303 -20.51 -21.42 3.95
C TRP A 303 -19.16 -21.29 3.23
N GLY A 304 -19.05 -20.39 2.24
CA GLY A 304 -17.80 -20.11 1.54
C GLY A 304 -16.75 -19.54 2.48
N THR A 305 -17.15 -18.57 3.29
CA THR A 305 -16.30 -17.96 4.32
C THR A 305 -15.85 -18.99 5.37
N LEU A 306 -16.76 -19.80 5.92
CA LEU A 306 -16.43 -20.79 6.95
C LEU A 306 -15.41 -21.82 6.44
N ILE A 307 -15.64 -22.40 5.27
CA ILE A 307 -14.76 -23.42 4.68
C ILE A 307 -13.38 -22.80 4.33
N THR A 308 -13.35 -21.60 3.80
CA THR A 308 -12.11 -20.87 3.52
C THR A 308 -11.31 -20.61 4.81
N TYR A 309 -11.96 -20.20 5.90
CA TYR A 309 -11.29 -19.95 7.18
C TYR A 309 -10.79 -21.21 7.86
N ILE A 310 -11.48 -22.35 7.72
CA ILE A 310 -10.92 -23.65 8.09
C ILE A 310 -9.64 -23.91 7.31
N GLY A 311 -9.65 -23.66 6.00
CA GLY A 311 -8.47 -23.75 5.14
C GLY A 311 -7.31 -22.86 5.61
N TYR A 312 -7.57 -21.59 5.95
CA TYR A 312 -6.58 -20.67 6.49
C TYR A 312 -6.00 -21.15 7.82
N SER A 313 -6.84 -21.60 8.72
CA SER A 313 -6.41 -22.12 10.02
C SER A 313 -5.48 -23.34 9.86
N LEU A 314 -5.85 -24.30 9.01
CA LEU A 314 -5.01 -25.46 8.69
C LEU A 314 -3.69 -25.04 8.02
N LEU A 315 -3.73 -24.05 7.13
CA LEU A 315 -2.55 -23.51 6.46
C LEU A 315 -1.58 -22.89 7.46
N PHE A 316 -2.04 -22.02 8.35
CA PHE A 316 -1.22 -21.35 9.36
C PHE A 316 -0.59 -22.36 10.32
N ILE A 317 -1.39 -23.29 10.83
CA ILE A 317 -0.89 -24.38 11.68
C ILE A 317 0.15 -25.22 10.91
N GLY A 318 -0.15 -25.61 9.67
CA GLY A 318 0.76 -26.39 8.83
C GLY A 318 2.09 -25.68 8.56
N LEU A 319 2.07 -24.36 8.24
CA LEU A 319 3.26 -23.55 8.00
C LEU A 319 4.13 -23.41 9.26
N LEU A 320 3.53 -23.13 10.42
CA LEU A 320 4.25 -23.04 11.67
C LEU A 320 4.86 -24.39 12.07
N LEU A 321 4.08 -25.47 12.01
CA LEU A 321 4.57 -26.80 12.31
C LEU A 321 5.70 -27.25 11.36
N PHE A 322 5.64 -26.86 10.08
CA PHE A 322 6.69 -27.15 9.11
C PHE A 322 8.06 -26.57 9.52
N MET A 323 8.07 -25.41 10.18
CA MET A 323 9.32 -24.80 10.66
C MET A 323 9.87 -25.49 11.92
N PHE A 324 8.98 -25.91 12.85
CA PHE A 324 9.39 -26.34 14.19
C PHE A 324 9.26 -27.82 14.47
N VAL A 325 8.40 -28.56 13.76
CA VAL A 325 8.03 -29.94 14.08
C VAL A 325 8.38 -30.93 12.95
N GLY A 326 8.65 -32.18 13.30
CA GLY A 326 8.82 -33.28 12.35
C GLY A 326 10.16 -33.33 11.59
N LYS A 327 10.25 -34.20 10.59
CA LYS A 327 11.40 -34.36 9.68
C LYS A 327 11.30 -33.43 8.46
N SER A 328 10.90 -32.16 8.66
CA SER A 328 10.73 -31.21 7.58
C SER A 328 12.03 -30.91 6.82
N ARG A 329 11.91 -30.46 5.57
CA ARG A 329 13.06 -30.02 4.77
C ARG A 329 13.80 -28.87 5.44
N PHE A 330 13.10 -27.93 6.05
CA PHE A 330 13.67 -26.82 6.79
C PHE A 330 14.63 -27.30 7.89
N ARG A 331 14.21 -28.28 8.70
CA ARG A 331 15.06 -28.84 9.74
C ARG A 331 16.24 -29.63 9.20
N LYS A 332 16.06 -30.40 8.11
CA LYS A 332 17.17 -31.12 7.44
C LYS A 332 18.23 -30.15 6.94
N LEU A 333 17.85 -29.05 6.30
CA LEU A 333 18.76 -27.99 5.86
C LEU A 333 19.47 -27.33 7.03
N SER A 334 18.76 -27.01 8.11
CA SER A 334 19.34 -26.46 9.33
C SER A 334 20.39 -27.37 9.97
N GLN A 335 20.16 -28.70 9.94
CA GLN A 335 21.13 -29.70 10.42
C GLN A 335 22.35 -29.81 9.49
N GLN A 336 22.14 -29.85 8.18
CA GLN A 336 23.23 -29.87 7.19
C GLN A 336 24.11 -28.63 7.31
N LEU A 337 23.52 -27.45 7.53
CA LEU A 337 24.28 -26.22 7.76
C LEU A 337 25.19 -26.31 8.99
N LYS A 338 24.71 -26.90 10.09
CA LYS A 338 25.50 -27.13 11.32
C LYS A 338 26.69 -28.08 11.08
N SER A 339 26.56 -29.09 10.21
CA SER A 339 27.65 -30.04 9.92
C SER A 339 28.75 -29.42 9.08
N LEU A 340 28.41 -28.50 8.15
CA LEU A 340 29.39 -27.82 7.29
C LEU A 340 30.28 -26.82 8.06
N GLN A 341 29.78 -26.24 9.15
CA GLN A 341 30.46 -25.20 9.94
C GLN A 341 31.58 -25.69 10.86
N LYS A 342 31.59 -26.96 11.24
CA LYS A 342 32.60 -27.54 12.13
C LYS A 342 34.03 -27.55 11.54
N GLN A 343 34.23 -27.17 10.27
CA GLN A 343 35.48 -27.38 9.52
C GLN A 343 36.31 -26.13 9.18
N ARG A 344 36.04 -24.91 9.74
CA ARG A 344 36.74 -23.67 9.34
C ARG A 344 37.46 -22.94 10.46
N LEU A 345 38.70 -22.43 10.20
CA LEU A 345 39.52 -21.53 11.05
C LEU A 345 40.54 -20.66 10.26
N ALA A 346 40.54 -19.38 10.55
CA ALA A 346 41.55 -18.28 10.63
C ALA A 346 41.97 -17.40 9.40
N GLY A 347 42.03 -16.13 9.42
CA GLY A 347 42.76 -14.90 9.53
C GLY A 347 43.03 -13.83 8.49
N ALA A 348 43.11 -12.57 8.81
CA ALA A 348 43.83 -11.26 8.70
C ALA A 348 43.35 -10.04 7.86
N LEU A 349 43.69 -8.82 8.25
CA LEU A 349 43.19 -7.45 8.25
C LEU A 349 43.54 -6.51 7.11
N PHE A 350 42.67 -5.41 6.88
CA PHE A 350 43.10 -4.05 6.46
C PHE A 350 42.06 -2.94 6.74
N LEU A 351 42.51 -1.68 6.81
CA LEU A 351 41.78 -0.46 7.21
C LEU A 351 41.69 0.58 6.08
N PHE A 352 40.62 1.42 6.05
CA PHE A 352 40.50 2.59 5.17
C PHE A 352 39.86 3.81 5.84
N PHE A 353 40.27 5.03 5.46
CA PHE A 353 39.79 6.35 5.93
C PHE A 353 39.10 7.14 4.84
N ILE A 354 38.17 8.01 5.20
CA ILE A 354 37.45 8.93 4.29
C ILE A 354 37.41 10.34 4.88
N THR A 355 37.58 11.35 4.01
CA THR A 355 37.60 12.81 4.28
C THR A 355 36.35 13.53 3.79
N THR A 356 35.97 14.62 4.49
CA THR A 356 34.82 15.49 4.17
C THR A 356 35.24 16.90 3.76
N SER A 357 34.42 17.56 2.91
CA SER A 357 34.64 18.93 2.39
C SER A 357 33.55 19.92 2.82
N LEU A 358 33.92 21.18 2.97
CA LEU A 358 33.09 22.30 3.43
C LEU A 358 32.74 23.26 2.28
N LEU A 359 31.56 23.87 2.32
CA LEU A 359 31.05 24.88 1.38
C LEU A 359 30.64 26.18 2.10
N THR A 360 30.75 27.29 1.42
CA THR A 360 30.50 28.67 1.88
C THR A 360 29.07 29.17 1.54
N ALA A 361 28.49 30.05 2.36
CA ALA A 361 27.11 30.48 2.32
C ALA A 361 26.90 32.02 2.17
N GLN A 362 25.76 32.40 1.60
CA GLN A 362 25.22 33.78 1.51
C GLN A 362 24.43 34.13 2.79
N SER A 363 24.36 35.42 3.20
CA SER A 363 23.78 35.77 4.50
C SER A 363 22.31 36.17 4.43
N TYR A 364 21.46 35.38 5.09
CA TYR A 364 20.09 35.72 5.47
C TYR A 364 20.06 36.26 6.91
N PRO A 365 19.00 36.99 7.35
CA PRO A 365 18.84 37.34 8.75
C PRO A 365 18.78 36.08 9.59
N VAL A 366 19.88 35.76 10.27
CA VAL A 366 20.04 34.51 11.05
C VAL A 366 19.47 34.74 12.45
N VAL A 367 18.35 34.09 12.75
CA VAL A 367 17.85 34.01 14.12
C VAL A 367 18.72 33.03 14.92
N ASP A 368 19.00 33.37 16.19
CA ASP A 368 19.76 32.48 17.07
C ASP A 368 19.14 31.09 17.17
N LYS A 369 20.00 30.05 17.18
CA LYS A 369 19.54 28.65 17.19
C LYS A 369 18.78 28.28 18.46
N THR A 370 19.13 28.91 19.60
CA THR A 370 18.49 28.65 20.89
C THR A 370 17.07 29.20 20.90
N HIS A 371 16.91 30.43 20.42
CA HIS A 371 15.60 31.05 20.26
C HIS A 371 14.72 30.29 19.21
N ALA A 372 15.30 29.93 18.06
CA ALA A 372 14.62 29.14 17.05
C ALA A 372 14.14 27.76 17.59
N ALA A 373 14.93 27.11 18.44
CA ALA A 373 14.54 25.87 19.11
C ALA A 373 13.38 26.09 20.11
N LYS A 374 13.34 27.24 20.82
CA LYS A 374 12.23 27.60 21.70
C LYS A 374 10.93 27.84 20.90
N PHE A 375 11.03 28.55 19.77
CA PHE A 375 9.93 28.71 18.83
C PHE A 375 9.47 27.36 18.26
N GLY A 376 10.39 26.50 17.84
CA GLY A 376 10.10 25.15 17.34
C GLY A 376 9.42 24.24 18.35
N ALA A 377 9.52 24.52 19.66
CA ALA A 377 8.85 23.75 20.72
C ALA A 377 7.39 24.15 20.95
N LEU A 378 6.91 25.30 20.41
CA LEU A 378 5.49 25.64 20.41
C LEU A 378 4.70 24.65 19.56
N LEU A 379 3.39 24.56 19.83
CA LEU A 379 2.49 23.68 19.09
C LEU A 379 1.77 24.41 17.95
N ILE A 380 1.47 23.66 16.91
CA ILE A 380 0.71 24.11 15.74
C ILE A 380 -0.29 23.03 15.35
N GLN A 381 -1.47 23.42 14.90
CA GLN A 381 -2.44 22.48 14.30
C GLN A 381 -2.26 22.47 12.79
N ASP A 382 -1.96 21.28 12.26
CA ASP A 382 -1.79 21.08 10.82
C ASP A 382 -2.28 19.70 10.41
N GLU A 383 -3.08 19.61 9.35
CA GLU A 383 -3.64 18.36 8.79
C GLU A 383 -4.28 17.44 9.83
N GLY A 384 -5.01 18.01 10.82
CA GLY A 384 -5.70 17.27 11.87
C GLY A 384 -4.82 16.79 13.02
N ARG A 385 -3.55 17.20 13.06
CA ARG A 385 -2.60 16.86 14.12
C ARG A 385 -2.13 18.12 14.84
N ILE A 386 -2.01 18.03 16.17
CA ILE A 386 -1.29 19.02 16.97
C ILE A 386 0.14 18.54 17.16
N LYS A 387 1.09 19.28 16.61
CA LYS A 387 2.50 18.88 16.53
C LYS A 387 3.42 20.07 16.86
N PRO A 388 4.70 19.83 17.24
CA PRO A 388 5.67 20.92 17.41
C PRO A 388 5.87 21.72 16.11
N ILE A 389 6.09 23.03 16.21
CA ILE A 389 6.45 23.87 15.05
C ILE A 389 7.72 23.33 14.37
N ASN A 390 8.66 22.75 15.11
CA ASN A 390 9.87 22.12 14.55
C ASN A 390 9.54 21.01 13.55
N THR A 391 8.52 20.17 13.84
CA THR A 391 8.04 19.15 12.89
C THR A 391 7.45 19.83 11.67
N PHE A 392 6.56 20.78 11.88
CA PHE A 392 5.90 21.54 10.81
C PHE A 392 6.89 22.27 9.90
N SER A 393 7.86 23.02 10.47
CA SER A 393 8.87 23.75 9.69
C SER A 393 9.76 22.81 8.86
N SER A 394 10.10 21.64 9.42
CA SER A 394 10.86 20.62 8.71
C SER A 394 10.07 20.01 7.54
N GLU A 395 8.78 19.72 7.73
CA GLU A 395 7.89 19.24 6.68
C GLU A 395 7.68 20.28 5.58
N LEU A 396 7.45 21.55 5.97
CA LEU A 396 7.32 22.67 5.04
C LEU A 396 8.56 22.81 4.16
N LEU A 397 9.73 22.87 4.77
CA LEU A 397 10.99 23.05 4.03
C LEU A 397 11.24 21.85 3.07
N ARG A 398 10.97 20.61 3.49
CA ARG A 398 11.06 19.45 2.61
C ARG A 398 10.04 19.48 1.46
N LYS A 399 8.79 19.87 1.73
CA LYS A 399 7.77 20.02 0.69
C LYS A 399 8.19 21.05 -0.36
N LEU A 400 8.83 22.16 0.03
CA LEU A 400 9.26 23.23 -0.87
C LEU A 400 10.57 22.91 -1.61
N SER A 401 11.62 22.53 -0.88
CA SER A 401 13.01 22.47 -1.39
C SER A 401 13.55 21.05 -1.58
N LYS A 402 12.89 20.05 -1.02
CA LYS A 402 13.40 18.67 -0.90
C LYS A 402 14.66 18.56 -0.03
N HIS A 403 14.90 19.50 0.87
CA HIS A 403 16.00 19.50 1.82
C HIS A 403 15.52 19.75 3.25
N ASP A 404 16.27 19.26 4.24
CA ASP A 404 16.01 19.48 5.67
C ASP A 404 16.65 20.76 6.22
N THR A 405 17.55 21.35 5.45
CA THR A 405 18.25 22.61 5.76
C THR A 405 18.36 23.48 4.51
N TYR A 406 18.46 24.77 4.69
CA TYR A 406 18.67 25.72 3.59
C TYR A 406 19.83 26.67 3.89
N GLN A 407 20.90 26.62 3.10
CA GLN A 407 22.10 27.45 3.25
C GLN A 407 22.66 27.49 4.69
N GLY A 408 22.68 26.36 5.39
CA GLY A 408 23.19 26.23 6.75
C GLY A 408 22.20 26.61 7.86
N LEU A 409 21.01 27.09 7.51
CA LEU A 409 19.89 27.34 8.43
C LEU A 409 19.10 26.05 8.64
N ASN A 410 18.66 25.80 9.88
CA ASN A 410 17.71 24.74 10.17
C ASN A 410 16.28 25.18 9.79
N ALA A 411 15.33 24.25 9.73
CA ALA A 411 13.98 24.52 9.30
C ALA A 411 13.25 25.59 10.14
N ASP A 412 13.49 25.63 11.45
CA ASP A 412 12.88 26.64 12.34
C ASP A 412 13.42 28.04 12.06
N GLN A 413 14.73 28.15 11.80
CA GLN A 413 15.37 29.41 11.40
C GLN A 413 14.85 29.89 10.03
N VAL A 414 14.63 28.93 9.09
CA VAL A 414 14.04 29.23 7.77
C VAL A 414 12.63 29.78 7.91
N LEU A 415 11.77 29.11 8.67
CA LEU A 415 10.39 29.56 8.89
C LEU A 415 10.34 30.93 9.58
N LEU A 416 11.15 31.17 10.60
CA LEU A 416 11.26 32.46 11.25
C LEU A 416 11.75 33.56 10.29
N SER A 417 12.74 33.26 9.46
CA SER A 417 13.22 34.18 8.43
C SER A 417 12.16 34.47 7.35
N MET A 418 11.33 33.50 6.98
CA MET A 418 10.20 33.67 6.08
C MET A 418 9.15 34.62 6.67
N LEU A 419 8.84 34.48 7.96
CA LEU A 419 7.89 35.34 8.66
C LEU A 419 8.44 36.76 8.86
N LEU A 420 9.76 36.93 9.09
CA LEU A 420 10.41 38.24 9.29
C LEU A 420 10.61 39.02 8.00
N SER A 421 10.97 38.35 6.93
CA SER A 421 11.38 38.98 5.67
C SER A 421 10.84 38.21 4.46
N PRO A 422 9.52 38.17 4.25
CA PRO A 422 8.89 37.37 3.17
C PRO A 422 9.45 37.72 1.78
N GLN A 423 9.76 38.99 1.53
CA GLN A 423 10.24 39.46 0.22
C GLN A 423 11.58 38.84 -0.21
N LEU A 424 12.49 38.56 0.75
CA LEU A 424 13.78 37.92 0.45
C LEU A 424 13.60 36.51 -0.09
N TRP A 425 12.55 35.82 0.36
CA TRP A 425 12.29 34.45 -0.03
C TRP A 425 11.67 34.30 -1.41
N TYR A 426 11.08 35.37 -1.98
CA TYR A 426 10.66 35.40 -3.38
C TYR A 426 11.84 35.35 -4.36
N GLU A 427 13.03 35.86 -3.95
CA GLU A 427 14.25 35.86 -4.76
C GLU A 427 15.20 34.71 -4.41
N SER A 428 14.77 33.79 -3.56
CA SER A 428 15.59 32.64 -3.13
C SER A 428 15.34 31.41 -4.00
N GLU A 429 16.37 30.70 -4.42
CA GLU A 429 16.26 29.44 -5.16
C GLU A 429 15.81 28.30 -4.23
N LEU A 430 14.54 28.31 -3.84
CA LEU A 430 13.95 27.43 -2.84
C LEU A 430 13.03 26.36 -3.45
N VAL A 431 12.32 26.70 -4.52
CA VAL A 431 11.26 25.84 -5.06
C VAL A 431 11.84 24.74 -5.93
N TYR A 432 11.64 23.51 -5.51
CA TYR A 432 12.12 22.34 -6.27
C TYR A 432 11.29 22.09 -7.52
N VAL A 433 11.96 21.93 -8.67
CA VAL A 433 11.41 21.57 -9.97
C VAL A 433 12.10 20.32 -10.49
N LYS A 434 11.37 19.42 -11.14
CA LYS A 434 11.97 18.19 -11.70
C LYS A 434 12.91 18.50 -12.85
N LYS A 435 14.18 18.12 -12.71
CA LYS A 435 15.26 18.36 -13.68
C LYS A 435 14.94 17.90 -15.11
N ALA A 436 14.15 16.84 -15.24
CA ALA A 436 13.83 16.21 -16.55
C ALA A 436 12.66 16.87 -17.29
N ASN A 437 12.05 17.93 -16.75
CA ASN A 437 10.92 18.61 -17.37
C ASN A 437 11.36 19.93 -18.04
N ASP A 438 12.01 19.81 -19.20
CA ASP A 438 12.48 20.96 -19.96
C ASP A 438 11.36 21.89 -20.44
N SER A 439 10.16 21.34 -20.65
CA SER A 439 8.97 22.15 -21.02
C SER A 439 8.58 23.11 -19.91
N LEU A 440 8.61 22.65 -18.66
CA LEU A 440 8.31 23.49 -17.50
C LEU A 440 9.40 24.56 -17.30
N HIS A 441 10.69 24.20 -17.47
CA HIS A 441 11.80 25.16 -17.40
C HIS A 441 11.67 26.27 -18.43
N ARG A 442 11.37 25.93 -19.70
CA ARG A 442 11.14 26.91 -20.77
C ARG A 442 9.94 27.81 -20.49
N PHE A 443 8.87 27.23 -19.95
CA PHE A 443 7.67 27.97 -19.61
C PHE A 443 7.91 28.99 -18.49
N LEU A 444 8.71 28.63 -17.49
CA LEU A 444 9.13 29.53 -16.41
C LEU A 444 10.19 30.56 -16.87
N GLY A 445 10.89 30.30 -17.99
CA GLY A 445 12.00 31.11 -18.44
C GLY A 445 13.31 30.89 -17.68
N VAL A 446 13.47 29.69 -17.08
CA VAL A 446 14.67 29.31 -16.31
C VAL A 446 15.55 28.37 -17.11
N LYS A 447 16.82 28.24 -16.69
CA LYS A 447 17.79 27.34 -17.35
C LYS A 447 17.32 25.89 -17.32
N GLU A 448 17.35 25.19 -18.45
CA GLU A 448 17.03 23.77 -18.56
C GLU A 448 17.90 22.94 -17.61
N GLY A 449 17.27 22.00 -16.91
CA GLY A 449 17.93 21.14 -15.94
C GLY A 449 18.15 21.77 -14.55
N SER A 450 17.69 22.99 -14.28
CA SER A 450 17.69 23.57 -12.93
C SER A 450 16.82 22.71 -12.00
N LYS A 451 17.31 22.47 -10.79
CA LYS A 451 16.55 21.73 -9.75
C LYS A 451 15.78 22.66 -8.81
N TRP A 452 16.29 23.85 -8.61
CA TRP A 452 15.67 24.86 -7.75
C TRP A 452 15.53 26.14 -8.53
N VAL A 453 14.39 26.79 -8.36
CA VAL A 453 14.03 28.03 -9.03
C VAL A 453 13.50 29.02 -7.99
N LYS A 454 13.53 30.29 -8.34
CA LYS A 454 13.00 31.36 -7.48
C LYS A 454 11.48 31.41 -7.57
N PRO A 455 10.77 31.70 -6.48
CA PRO A 455 9.35 31.98 -6.53
C PRO A 455 8.98 33.12 -7.50
N SER A 456 9.83 34.15 -7.63
CA SER A 456 9.65 35.23 -8.61
C SER A 456 9.64 34.77 -10.06
N ASP A 457 10.29 33.68 -10.42
CA ASP A 457 10.30 33.11 -11.78
C ASP A 457 8.90 32.65 -12.25
N PHE A 458 7.97 32.43 -11.32
CA PHE A 458 6.59 32.03 -11.59
C PHE A 458 5.66 33.18 -11.95
N PHE A 459 6.14 34.41 -11.86
CA PHE A 459 5.37 35.63 -12.18
C PHE A 459 5.99 36.36 -13.36
N ASP A 460 5.16 37.00 -14.17
CA ASP A 460 5.63 37.88 -15.22
C ASP A 460 6.01 39.27 -14.70
N ALA A 461 6.50 40.15 -15.60
CA ALA A 461 6.88 41.51 -15.22
C ALA A 461 5.70 42.38 -14.73
N GLN A 462 4.47 41.94 -14.99
CA GLN A 462 3.22 42.59 -14.54
C GLN A 462 2.68 42.00 -13.26
N GLY A 463 3.32 40.93 -12.73
CA GLY A 463 2.91 40.21 -11.52
C GLY A 463 1.84 39.16 -11.75
N HIS A 464 1.51 38.82 -12.99
CA HIS A 464 0.57 37.74 -13.27
C HIS A 464 1.25 36.39 -13.13
N TYR A 465 0.50 35.41 -12.58
CA TYR A 465 0.98 34.03 -12.38
C TYR A 465 1.07 33.31 -13.73
N LYS A 466 2.28 32.98 -14.18
CA LYS A 466 2.54 32.39 -15.50
C LYS A 466 1.79 31.04 -15.72
N LEU A 467 1.58 30.28 -14.67
CA LEU A 467 0.93 28.97 -14.77
C LEU A 467 -0.61 29.05 -14.87
N ALA A 468 -1.22 30.18 -14.53
CA ALA A 468 -2.67 30.36 -14.48
C ALA A 468 -3.43 29.89 -15.74
N PRO A 469 -2.97 30.17 -16.98
CA PRO A 469 -3.70 29.74 -18.19
C PRO A 469 -3.86 28.24 -18.35
N LEU A 470 -2.93 27.46 -17.79
CA LEU A 470 -2.90 25.99 -17.92
C LEU A 470 -3.58 25.28 -16.75
N LEU A 471 -3.83 25.97 -15.62
CA LEU A 471 -4.38 25.35 -14.41
C LEU A 471 -5.73 24.69 -14.64
N LYS A 472 -6.66 25.39 -15.34
CA LYS A 472 -8.00 24.87 -15.58
C LYS A 472 -8.00 23.53 -16.29
N ASP A 473 -7.19 23.41 -17.34
CA ASP A 473 -7.12 22.17 -18.13
C ASP A 473 -6.43 21.05 -17.36
N ILE A 474 -5.38 21.39 -16.60
CA ILE A 474 -4.61 20.42 -15.81
C ILE A 474 -5.41 19.84 -14.65
N TYR A 475 -6.16 20.69 -13.93
CA TYR A 475 -6.96 20.20 -12.80
C TYR A 475 -8.22 19.45 -13.21
N ASN A 476 -8.78 19.72 -14.39
CA ASN A 476 -9.95 19.04 -14.93
C ASN A 476 -9.61 17.74 -15.69
N THR A 477 -8.32 17.45 -15.92
CA THR A 477 -7.92 16.23 -16.64
C THR A 477 -7.94 15.00 -15.72
N ASN A 478 -8.77 14.01 -16.03
CA ASN A 478 -8.87 12.76 -15.26
C ASN A 478 -7.62 11.87 -15.37
N THR A 479 -6.89 11.97 -16.47
CA THR A 479 -5.67 11.18 -16.73
C THR A 479 -4.50 12.10 -17.11
N PRO A 480 -3.94 12.86 -16.14
CA PRO A 480 -2.87 13.82 -16.43
C PRO A 480 -1.59 13.11 -16.89
N ASN A 481 -0.95 13.66 -17.93
CA ASN A 481 0.37 13.22 -18.38
C ASN A 481 1.48 13.71 -17.42
N GLN A 482 2.73 13.26 -17.64
CA GLN A 482 3.84 13.58 -16.74
C GLN A 482 4.09 15.10 -16.63
N PHE A 483 3.96 15.86 -17.72
CA PHE A 483 4.09 17.32 -17.70
C PHE A 483 3.02 17.95 -16.77
N GLN A 484 1.76 17.56 -16.96
CA GLN A 484 0.65 18.09 -16.17
C GLN A 484 0.80 17.79 -14.67
N LYS A 485 1.34 16.61 -14.33
CA LYS A 485 1.61 16.20 -12.94
C LYS A 485 2.71 17.03 -12.30
N ASP A 486 3.84 17.17 -13.00
CA ASP A 486 4.97 18.00 -12.53
C ASP A 486 4.53 19.44 -12.35
N PHE A 487 3.70 19.93 -13.24
CA PHE A 487 3.10 21.25 -13.21
C PHE A 487 2.21 21.43 -11.97
N LYS A 488 1.31 20.46 -11.71
CA LYS A 488 0.43 20.46 -10.53
C LYS A 488 1.23 20.44 -9.23
N GLU A 489 2.30 19.62 -9.16
CA GLU A 489 3.17 19.58 -7.98
C GLU A 489 3.85 20.93 -7.71
N VAL A 490 4.32 21.59 -8.76
CA VAL A 490 5.00 22.89 -8.65
C VAL A 490 4.02 23.98 -8.27
N ASP A 491 2.82 23.99 -8.85
CA ASP A 491 1.73 24.90 -8.49
C ASP A 491 1.37 24.78 -7.00
N GLN A 492 1.21 23.55 -6.52
CA GLN A 492 0.95 23.28 -5.09
C GLN A 492 2.09 23.78 -4.19
N ARG A 493 3.37 23.65 -4.61
CA ARG A 493 4.51 24.20 -3.86
C ARG A 493 4.49 25.71 -3.78
N ILE A 494 4.18 26.38 -4.88
CA ILE A 494 4.07 27.87 -4.90
C ILE A 494 2.89 28.32 -4.03
N GLY A 495 1.75 27.67 -4.14
CA GLY A 495 0.60 27.92 -3.27
C GLY A 495 0.94 27.75 -1.79
N LEU A 496 1.63 26.66 -1.44
CA LEU A 496 2.07 26.38 -0.07
C LEU A 496 3.06 27.45 0.42
N LEU A 497 4.03 27.84 -0.41
CA LEU A 497 5.00 28.89 -0.08
C LEU A 497 4.31 30.24 0.15
N ASN A 498 3.41 30.63 -0.75
CA ASN A 498 2.66 31.88 -0.61
C ASN A 498 1.87 31.92 0.70
N ARG A 499 1.21 30.85 1.06
CA ARG A 499 0.49 30.71 2.34
C ARG A 499 1.45 30.76 3.53
N ALA A 500 2.65 30.19 3.41
CA ALA A 500 3.68 30.25 4.45
C ALA A 500 4.20 31.70 4.65
N LEU A 501 4.51 32.38 3.56
CA LEU A 501 5.00 33.76 3.59
C LEU A 501 3.95 34.77 4.11
N GLN A 502 2.66 34.49 3.87
CA GLN A 502 1.54 35.27 4.42
C GLN A 502 1.25 34.91 5.89
N GLY A 503 1.77 33.81 6.40
CA GLY A 503 1.45 33.30 7.74
C GLY A 503 0.08 32.60 7.87
N ASP A 504 -0.62 32.34 6.76
CA ASP A 504 -1.95 31.71 6.72
C ASP A 504 -1.94 30.29 7.29
N ILE A 505 -0.88 29.53 7.03
CA ILE A 505 -0.72 28.17 7.55
C ILE A 505 -0.27 28.10 9.01
N PHE A 506 0.04 29.24 9.63
CA PHE A 506 0.59 29.30 10.99
C PHE A 506 -0.51 29.31 12.05
N LYS A 507 -1.20 28.16 12.18
CA LYS A 507 -2.36 27.97 13.08
C LYS A 507 -1.92 27.62 14.50
N VAL A 508 -1.61 28.64 15.29
CA VAL A 508 -1.07 28.49 16.66
C VAL A 508 -2.02 28.96 17.75
N PHE A 509 -3.17 29.53 17.40
CA PHE A 509 -4.15 30.07 18.34
C PHE A 509 -5.38 29.17 18.39
N PRO A 510 -5.65 28.43 19.49
CA PRO A 510 -6.85 27.63 19.66
C PRO A 510 -8.12 28.50 19.72
N VAL A 511 -9.21 28.03 19.17
CA VAL A 511 -10.53 28.66 19.33
C VAL A 511 -11.23 28.04 20.52
N ALA A 512 -11.54 28.86 21.53
CA ALA A 512 -12.22 28.43 22.74
C ALA A 512 -13.63 27.90 22.43
N ASN A 513 -13.99 26.73 22.99
CA ASN A 513 -15.29 26.07 22.86
C ASN A 513 -15.72 25.74 21.42
N ASP A 514 -14.78 25.64 20.48
CA ASP A 514 -15.10 25.11 19.17
C ASP A 514 -15.33 23.61 19.23
N THR A 515 -16.43 23.13 18.63
CA THR A 515 -16.81 21.70 18.64
C THR A 515 -15.81 20.79 17.94
N ASN A 516 -15.10 21.31 16.95
CA ASN A 516 -14.06 20.61 16.20
C ASN A 516 -12.63 20.96 16.67
N HIS A 517 -12.51 21.68 17.81
CA HIS A 517 -11.21 22.07 18.37
C HIS A 517 -10.28 22.77 17.36
N LYS A 518 -10.83 23.65 16.54
CA LYS A 518 -10.11 24.37 15.48
C LYS A 518 -9.12 25.38 16.06
N TRP A 519 -7.92 25.41 15.47
CA TRP A 519 -6.93 26.46 15.69
C TRP A 519 -6.87 27.38 14.49
N ILE A 520 -6.53 28.64 14.72
CA ILE A 520 -6.49 29.67 13.69
C ILE A 520 -5.12 30.32 13.60
N SER A 521 -4.82 30.86 12.43
CA SER A 521 -3.71 31.79 12.22
C SER A 521 -4.11 33.21 12.62
N HIS A 522 -3.11 34.09 12.72
CA HIS A 522 -3.37 35.52 12.87
C HIS A 522 -4.16 36.09 11.67
N LEU A 523 -3.90 35.60 10.47
CA LEU A 523 -4.58 36.02 9.25
C LEU A 523 -6.05 35.60 9.23
N ASP A 524 -6.39 34.40 9.72
CA ASP A 524 -7.78 33.97 9.88
C ASP A 524 -8.54 34.92 10.81
N TYR A 525 -7.91 35.33 11.91
CA TYR A 525 -8.48 36.32 12.82
C TYR A 525 -8.75 37.66 12.14
N VAL A 526 -7.81 38.17 11.33
CA VAL A 526 -7.93 39.47 10.63
C VAL A 526 -9.06 39.42 9.59
N ARG A 527 -9.32 38.28 8.98
CA ARG A 527 -10.41 38.08 8.00
C ARG A 527 -11.80 37.94 8.65
N ASP A 528 -11.87 37.98 9.98
CA ASP A 528 -13.12 37.91 10.80
C ASP A 528 -13.99 36.65 10.52
N THR A 529 -13.37 35.56 10.17
CA THR A 529 -14.08 34.31 9.87
C THR A 529 -14.59 33.56 11.10
N LEU A 530 -14.16 33.97 12.34
CA LEU A 530 -14.49 33.29 13.59
C LEU A 530 -14.71 34.28 14.74
N GLN A 531 -15.83 34.13 15.48
CA GLN A 531 -16.12 34.93 16.67
C GLN A 531 -15.41 34.36 17.89
N ILE A 532 -14.33 35.02 18.33
CA ILE A 532 -13.71 34.72 19.64
C ILE A 532 -14.53 35.45 20.72
N ILE A 533 -15.13 34.68 21.62
CA ILE A 533 -16.07 35.17 22.65
C ILE A 533 -15.34 35.92 23.77
N ASP A 534 -14.13 35.46 24.18
CA ASP A 534 -13.36 36.08 25.26
C ASP A 534 -12.63 37.37 24.75
N PRO A 535 -12.95 38.55 25.25
CA PRO A 535 -12.37 39.82 24.79
C PRO A 535 -10.87 39.91 25.08
N LEU A 536 -10.38 39.32 26.17
CA LEU A 536 -8.96 39.37 26.53
C LEU A 536 -8.16 38.46 25.60
N TYR A 537 -8.64 37.28 25.34
CA TYR A 537 -8.03 36.36 24.41
C TYR A 537 -8.07 36.88 22.96
N LYS A 538 -9.19 37.51 22.58
CA LYS A 538 -9.33 38.21 21.28
C LYS A 538 -8.25 39.29 21.09
N LYS A 539 -8.01 40.12 22.12
CA LYS A 539 -6.93 41.10 22.12
C LYS A 539 -5.56 40.48 22.04
N PHE A 540 -5.35 39.35 22.70
CA PHE A 540 -4.11 38.59 22.65
C PHE A 540 -3.85 38.07 21.24
N VAL A 541 -4.77 37.35 20.61
CA VAL A 541 -4.65 36.82 19.25
C VAL A 541 -4.34 37.90 18.23
N LYS A 542 -5.01 39.05 18.36
CA LYS A 542 -4.77 40.24 17.51
C LYS A 542 -3.33 40.71 17.56
N ASN A 543 -2.72 40.73 18.74
CA ASN A 543 -1.45 41.46 18.95
C ASN A 543 -0.23 40.54 19.11
N ALA A 544 -0.40 39.26 19.48
CA ALA A 544 0.71 38.38 19.86
C ALA A 544 1.72 38.16 18.73
N LEU A 545 1.26 37.77 17.54
CA LEU A 545 2.16 37.49 16.42
C LEU A 545 2.83 38.78 15.88
N PRO A 546 2.12 39.88 15.62
CA PRO A 546 2.76 41.14 15.24
C PRO A 546 3.79 41.64 16.26
N ALA A 547 3.45 41.63 17.56
CA ALA A 547 4.38 42.04 18.62
C ALA A 547 5.61 41.12 18.68
N TYR A 548 5.39 39.82 18.52
CA TYR A 548 6.51 38.86 18.44
C TYR A 548 7.46 39.14 17.29
N LEU A 549 6.96 39.38 16.08
CA LEU A 549 7.79 39.66 14.91
C LEU A 549 8.57 40.97 15.05
N ILE A 550 7.97 42.02 15.63
CA ILE A 550 8.66 43.30 15.92
C ILE A 550 9.80 43.06 16.92
N LEU A 551 9.53 42.35 18.03
CA LEU A 551 10.53 42.05 19.05
C LEU A 551 11.62 41.11 18.50
N LEU A 552 11.27 40.17 17.66
CA LEU A 552 12.21 39.28 17.00
C LEU A 552 13.14 40.04 16.04
N GLN A 553 12.59 41.01 15.28
CA GLN A 553 13.40 41.89 14.42
C GLN A 553 14.39 42.77 15.22
N GLN A 554 13.96 43.21 16.39
CA GLN A 554 14.89 43.93 17.30
C GLN A 554 15.96 42.99 17.86
N ALA A 555 15.55 41.81 18.29
CA ALA A 555 16.44 40.79 18.85
C ALA A 555 17.53 40.34 17.86
N THR A 556 17.20 40.19 16.59
CA THR A 556 18.21 39.82 15.55
C THR A 556 19.30 40.89 15.38
N LYS A 557 19.01 42.16 15.73
CA LYS A 557 19.98 43.26 15.69
C LYS A 557 20.78 43.42 16.99
N THR A 558 20.13 43.17 18.12
CA THR A 558 20.73 43.40 19.47
C THR A 558 21.35 42.15 20.08
N GLY A 559 20.99 40.97 19.61
CA GLY A 559 21.38 39.68 20.21
C GLY A 559 20.59 39.32 21.47
N ASP A 560 19.67 40.17 21.96
CA ASP A 560 18.85 39.87 23.15
C ASP A 560 17.45 39.42 22.76
N TYR A 561 17.17 38.15 22.92
CA TYR A 561 15.88 37.49 22.60
C TYR A 561 14.92 37.42 23.79
N SER A 562 15.29 37.95 24.97
CA SER A 562 14.52 37.78 26.21
C SER A 562 13.08 38.27 26.14
N LYS A 563 12.84 39.39 25.41
CA LYS A 563 11.48 39.94 25.21
C LYS A 563 10.67 39.11 24.23
N ALA A 564 11.27 38.61 23.15
CA ALA A 564 10.63 37.76 22.18
C ALA A 564 10.27 36.38 22.83
N ASP A 565 11.15 35.86 23.66
CA ASP A 565 10.93 34.62 24.44
C ASP A 565 9.70 34.69 25.33
N LYS A 566 9.48 35.82 26.02
CA LYS A 566 8.30 36.04 26.87
C LYS A 566 7.00 35.96 26.07
N VAL A 567 6.99 36.43 24.82
CA VAL A 567 5.81 36.28 23.96
C VAL A 567 5.54 34.85 23.59
N LEU A 568 6.59 34.06 23.27
CA LEU A 568 6.45 32.61 23.02
C LEU A 568 5.92 31.88 24.27
N ASP A 569 6.42 32.21 25.47
CA ASP A 569 5.93 31.61 26.72
C ASP A 569 4.44 31.95 26.95
N ASN A 570 4.01 33.16 26.62
CA ASN A 570 2.58 33.54 26.69
C ASN A 570 1.74 32.81 25.64
N ILE A 571 2.23 32.63 24.41
CA ILE A 571 1.51 31.83 23.38
C ILE A 571 1.32 30.42 23.90
N LYS A 572 2.37 29.80 24.43
CA LYS A 572 2.32 28.45 25.02
C LYS A 572 1.29 28.37 26.15
N LEU A 573 1.29 29.36 27.05
CA LEU A 573 0.30 29.41 28.14
C LEU A 573 -1.16 29.45 27.62
N GLN A 574 -1.42 30.22 26.57
CA GLN A 574 -2.75 30.29 25.96
C GLN A 574 -3.13 28.97 25.27
N GLN A 575 -2.18 28.30 24.63
CA GLN A 575 -2.40 26.95 24.06
C GLN A 575 -2.80 25.95 25.17
N GLU A 576 -2.11 25.98 26.31
CA GLU A 576 -2.41 25.13 27.47
C GLU A 576 -3.78 25.45 28.09
N LEU A 577 -4.15 26.73 28.17
CA LEU A 577 -5.45 27.15 28.77
C LEU A 577 -6.65 26.77 27.89
N TYR A 578 -6.57 26.98 26.57
CA TYR A 578 -7.73 26.85 25.69
C TYR A 578 -7.84 25.50 24.95
N SER A 579 -6.82 24.63 25.06
CA SER A 579 -6.81 23.34 24.36
C SER A 579 -6.34 22.17 25.22
N ALA A 580 -6.37 22.26 26.54
CA ALA A 580 -5.84 21.24 27.46
C ALA A 580 -6.33 19.81 27.16
N SER A 581 -7.57 19.65 26.67
CA SER A 581 -8.18 18.34 26.41
C SER A 581 -7.60 17.59 25.22
N ILE A 582 -6.98 18.30 24.27
CA ILE A 582 -6.48 17.72 23.01
C ILE A 582 -4.96 17.85 22.83
N LEU A 583 -4.28 18.51 23.77
CA LEU A 583 -2.82 18.67 23.69
C LEU A 583 -2.08 17.35 23.84
N PRO A 584 -1.03 17.08 23.04
CA PRO A 584 -0.15 15.96 23.28
C PRO A 584 0.56 16.12 24.64
N SER A 585 0.85 15.03 25.31
CA SER A 585 1.59 15.11 26.59
C SER A 585 2.95 15.78 26.42
N PRO A 586 3.49 16.49 27.41
CA PRO A 586 4.80 17.14 27.34
C PRO A 586 5.94 16.17 26.98
N TYR A 587 5.83 14.92 27.46
CA TYR A 587 6.78 13.87 27.09
C TYR A 587 6.72 13.50 25.62
N LYS A 588 5.52 13.46 25.01
CA LYS A 588 5.35 13.18 23.60
C LYS A 588 5.96 14.30 22.74
N VAL A 589 5.72 15.55 23.09
CA VAL A 589 6.32 16.73 22.45
C VAL A 589 7.84 16.68 22.50
N THR A 590 8.40 16.48 23.70
CA THR A 590 9.86 16.38 23.89
C THR A 590 10.46 15.23 23.10
N THR A 591 9.80 14.08 23.09
CA THR A 591 10.23 12.90 22.33
C THR A 591 10.24 13.18 20.83
N GLU A 592 9.23 13.88 20.30
CA GLU A 592 9.14 14.24 18.89
C GLU A 592 10.25 15.22 18.49
N LEU A 593 10.51 16.24 19.30
CA LEU A 593 11.64 17.18 19.10
C LEU A 593 13.00 16.46 19.11
N TRP A 594 13.18 15.51 20.03
CA TRP A 594 14.39 14.70 20.13
C TRP A 594 14.56 13.78 18.92
N TYR A 595 13.46 13.12 18.49
CA TYR A 595 13.42 12.26 17.29
C TYR A 595 13.82 13.03 16.03
N ASN A 596 13.26 14.22 15.81
CA ASN A 596 13.59 15.08 14.69
C ASN A 596 15.05 15.52 14.70
N ARG A 597 15.59 15.87 15.90
CA ARG A 597 16.98 16.32 16.05
C ARG A 597 17.99 15.23 15.73
N ILE A 598 17.72 13.98 16.10
CA ILE A 598 18.69 12.87 15.95
C ILE A 598 18.71 12.37 14.51
N ASN A 599 17.57 12.38 13.82
CA ASN A 599 17.43 11.82 12.46
C ASN A 599 18.03 10.40 12.35
N ILE A 600 17.56 9.51 13.22
CA ILE A 600 18.18 8.21 13.52
C ILE A 600 18.38 7.33 12.27
N PHE A 601 17.48 7.38 11.28
CA PHE A 601 17.55 6.53 10.09
C PHE A 601 18.64 6.98 9.11
N GLU A 602 18.99 8.26 9.10
CA GLU A 602 20.10 8.78 8.30
C GLU A 602 21.45 8.25 8.82
N TRP A 603 21.64 8.25 10.15
CA TRP A 603 22.83 7.64 10.77
C TRP A 603 22.88 6.13 10.52
N LEU A 604 21.74 5.46 10.63
CA LEU A 604 21.68 4.01 10.47
C LEU A 604 22.02 3.57 9.06
N PHE A 605 21.59 4.31 8.00
CA PHE A 605 21.94 3.90 6.65
C PHE A 605 23.45 3.92 6.43
N GLN A 606 24.14 4.96 6.94
CA GLN A 606 25.60 5.06 6.86
C GLN A 606 26.28 3.96 7.68
N ALA A 607 25.82 3.74 8.91
CA ALA A 607 26.36 2.69 9.78
C ALA A 607 26.21 1.29 9.16
N TYR A 608 25.04 0.95 8.64
CA TYR A 608 24.83 -0.33 7.96
C TYR A 608 25.70 -0.46 6.71
N LEU A 609 25.86 0.61 5.93
CA LEU A 609 26.69 0.60 4.73
C LEU A 609 28.16 0.29 5.10
N TYR A 610 28.75 1.07 6.00
CA TYR A 610 30.15 0.93 6.35
C TYR A 610 30.44 -0.39 7.08
N LEU A 611 29.61 -0.77 8.05
CA LEU A 611 29.77 -2.04 8.76
C LEU A 611 29.50 -3.24 7.84
N GLY A 612 28.54 -3.14 6.93
CA GLY A 612 28.25 -4.18 5.94
C GLY A 612 29.43 -4.41 4.98
N ILE A 613 29.99 -3.34 4.43
CA ILE A 613 31.19 -3.40 3.57
C ILE A 613 32.38 -3.95 4.37
N ALA A 614 32.62 -3.45 5.57
CA ALA A 614 33.71 -3.92 6.43
C ALA A 614 33.59 -5.42 6.72
N LEU A 615 32.40 -5.88 7.11
CA LEU A 615 32.12 -7.28 7.36
C LEU A 615 32.31 -8.13 6.09
N PHE A 616 31.88 -7.63 4.94
CA PHE A 616 32.04 -8.33 3.65
C PHE A 616 33.52 -8.51 3.31
N ILE A 617 34.34 -7.47 3.43
CA ILE A 617 35.79 -7.50 3.21
C ILE A 617 36.44 -8.47 4.19
N VAL A 618 36.12 -8.37 5.49
CA VAL A 618 36.64 -9.29 6.53
C VAL A 618 36.27 -10.75 6.19
N GLN A 619 35.07 -11.01 5.72
CA GLN A 619 34.66 -12.36 5.35
C GLN A 619 35.35 -12.88 4.07
N LEU A 620 35.53 -12.05 3.05
CA LEU A 620 36.30 -12.43 1.87
C LEU A 620 37.73 -12.84 2.25
N TRP A 621 38.39 -12.06 3.11
CA TRP A 621 39.74 -12.39 3.55
C TRP A 621 39.79 -13.59 4.47
N HIS A 622 38.79 -13.75 5.36
CA HIS A 622 38.64 -14.93 6.18
C HIS A 622 38.48 -16.21 5.35
N ILE A 623 37.89 -16.14 4.15
CA ILE A 623 37.75 -17.26 3.22
C ILE A 623 39.11 -17.71 2.69
N PHE A 624 39.97 -16.75 2.35
CA PHE A 624 41.29 -17.06 1.74
C PHE A 624 42.43 -17.24 2.77
N THR A 625 42.37 -16.53 3.86
CA THR A 625 43.41 -16.54 4.90
C THR A 625 42.80 -16.62 6.30
N PRO A 626 42.54 -17.83 6.84
CA PRO A 626 41.86 -18.09 8.06
C PRO A 626 42.62 -17.81 9.39
N LYS A 627 42.77 -16.53 9.94
CA LYS A 627 43.46 -16.18 11.24
C LYS A 627 42.45 -15.78 12.33
N ARG A 628 42.86 -15.91 13.62
CA ARG A 628 42.03 -15.59 14.80
C ARG A 628 41.53 -14.15 14.84
N VAL A 629 42.32 -13.21 14.34
CA VAL A 629 41.94 -11.76 14.31
C VAL A 629 40.67 -11.51 13.53
N PHE A 630 40.45 -12.17 12.40
CA PHE A 630 39.22 -11.96 11.60
C PHE A 630 37.97 -12.54 12.23
N ARG A 631 38.13 -13.60 13.03
CA ARG A 631 37.02 -14.09 13.84
C ARG A 631 36.60 -13.03 14.85
N ILE A 632 37.60 -12.39 15.52
CA ILE A 632 37.34 -11.33 16.49
C ILE A 632 36.69 -10.14 15.79
N LEU A 633 37.23 -9.68 14.66
CA LEU A 633 36.64 -8.60 13.87
C LEU A 633 35.23 -8.91 13.38
N THR A 634 34.98 -10.13 12.89
CA THR A 634 33.66 -10.59 12.51
C THR A 634 32.69 -10.48 13.69
N GLN A 635 33.13 -10.96 14.89
CA GLN A 635 32.27 -10.90 16.07
C GLN A 635 32.00 -9.46 16.52
N LEU A 636 33.03 -8.59 16.49
CA LEU A 636 32.89 -7.16 16.84
C LEU A 636 31.95 -6.46 15.85
N THR A 637 32.14 -6.65 14.55
CA THR A 637 31.29 -6.02 13.54
C THR A 637 29.82 -6.51 13.64
N ILE A 638 29.61 -7.80 13.89
CA ILE A 638 28.27 -8.35 14.13
C ILE A 638 27.67 -7.77 15.41
N ALA A 639 28.44 -7.60 16.47
CA ALA A 639 27.99 -6.96 17.72
C ALA A 639 27.57 -5.49 17.46
N LEU A 640 28.36 -4.73 16.71
CA LEU A 640 27.99 -3.36 16.29
C LEU A 640 26.71 -3.35 15.44
N LEU A 641 26.54 -4.31 14.54
CA LEU A 641 25.31 -4.44 13.75
C LEU A 641 24.10 -4.79 14.63
N TRP A 642 24.26 -5.55 15.71
CA TRP A 642 23.21 -5.75 16.72
C TRP A 642 22.85 -4.45 17.46
N CYS A 643 23.86 -3.60 17.78
CA CYS A 643 23.59 -2.27 18.34
C CYS A 643 22.83 -1.39 17.34
N CYS A 644 23.21 -1.38 16.06
CA CYS A 644 22.48 -0.67 15.01
C CYS A 644 21.03 -1.20 14.88
N PHE A 645 20.82 -2.51 14.96
CA PHE A 645 19.50 -3.12 14.94
C PHE A 645 18.64 -2.70 16.14
N ALA A 646 19.23 -2.63 17.33
CA ALA A 646 18.54 -2.13 18.53
C ALA A 646 18.14 -0.65 18.37
N LEU A 647 19.05 0.19 17.85
CA LEU A 647 18.77 1.60 17.55
C LEU A 647 17.69 1.74 16.48
N HIS A 648 17.70 0.89 15.46
CA HIS A 648 16.67 0.85 14.43
C HIS A 648 15.30 0.51 15.02
N THR A 649 15.26 -0.50 15.89
CA THR A 649 14.04 -0.87 16.64
C THR A 649 13.55 0.29 17.50
N THR A 650 14.47 0.98 18.21
CA THR A 650 14.15 2.18 18.99
C THR A 650 13.55 3.28 18.11
N GLY A 651 14.11 3.53 16.92
CA GLY A 651 13.57 4.51 15.97
C GLY A 651 12.14 4.21 15.54
N LEU A 652 11.84 2.93 15.25
CA LEU A 652 10.46 2.49 14.93
C LEU A 652 9.52 2.64 16.13
N MET A 653 9.95 2.29 17.33
CA MET A 653 9.16 2.43 18.56
C MET A 653 8.87 3.90 18.90
N LEU A 654 9.85 4.79 18.72
CA LEU A 654 9.66 6.23 18.92
C LEU A 654 8.63 6.78 17.93
N ARG A 655 8.72 6.37 16.65
CA ARG A 655 7.77 6.78 15.63
C ARG A 655 6.36 6.29 15.99
N TRP A 656 6.20 5.04 16.42
CA TRP A 656 4.92 4.50 16.92
C TRP A 656 4.37 5.33 18.09
N TYR A 657 5.21 5.64 19.07
CA TYR A 657 4.79 6.44 20.23
C TYR A 657 4.34 7.85 19.83
N ILE A 658 5.04 8.49 18.89
CA ILE A 658 4.73 9.85 18.40
C ILE A 658 3.45 9.84 17.55
N SER A 659 3.30 8.90 16.63
CA SER A 659 2.13 8.83 15.74
C SER A 659 0.87 8.34 16.46
N GLY A 660 1.03 7.41 17.42
CA GLY A 660 -0.08 6.68 18.05
C GLY A 660 -0.56 5.47 17.24
N HIS A 661 0.02 5.21 16.07
CA HIS A 661 -0.26 4.04 15.24
C HIS A 661 1.04 3.31 14.84
N ALA A 662 0.90 2.06 14.39
CA ALA A 662 2.04 1.24 14.05
C ALA A 662 2.86 1.83 12.87
N PRO A 663 4.21 1.79 12.90
CA PRO A 663 5.08 2.51 11.98
C PRO A 663 5.29 1.76 10.65
N PHE A 664 4.22 1.46 9.92
CA PHE A 664 4.22 0.83 8.59
C PHE A 664 2.93 1.13 7.80
N THR A 665 2.30 2.27 8.09
CA THR A 665 1.03 2.70 7.47
C THR A 665 1.23 3.49 6.19
N ASP A 666 2.40 4.09 5.98
CA ASP A 666 2.78 4.80 4.76
C ASP A 666 3.98 4.16 4.03
N ALA A 667 4.34 4.72 2.87
CA ALA A 667 5.42 4.21 2.05
C ALA A 667 6.80 4.35 2.71
N TYR A 668 7.07 5.47 3.39
CA TYR A 668 8.32 5.70 4.11
C TYR A 668 8.46 4.72 5.29
N GLU A 669 7.42 4.60 6.11
CA GLU A 669 7.39 3.68 7.26
C GLU A 669 7.59 2.24 6.82
N SER A 670 6.90 1.83 5.75
CA SER A 670 7.07 0.49 5.19
C SER A 670 8.50 0.22 4.76
N MET A 671 9.20 1.19 4.14
CA MET A 671 10.60 1.03 3.72
C MET A 671 11.55 0.89 4.90
N ILE A 672 11.45 1.72 5.92
CA ILE A 672 12.30 1.57 7.11
C ILE A 672 12.03 0.23 7.81
N TYR A 673 10.78 -0.22 7.83
CA TYR A 673 10.42 -1.52 8.41
C TYR A 673 10.94 -2.71 7.56
N VAL A 674 10.93 -2.64 6.22
CA VAL A 674 11.60 -3.63 5.36
C VAL A 674 13.09 -3.69 5.65
N GLY A 675 13.75 -2.54 5.80
CA GLY A 675 15.15 -2.47 6.19
C GLY A 675 15.42 -3.17 7.53
N TRP A 676 14.58 -2.90 8.52
CA TRP A 676 14.64 -3.56 9.84
C TRP A 676 14.49 -5.09 9.72
N SER A 677 13.54 -5.55 8.96
CA SER A 677 13.33 -6.99 8.73
C SER A 677 14.48 -7.63 7.97
N ALA A 678 15.06 -6.94 6.97
CA ALA A 678 16.19 -7.44 6.20
C ALA A 678 17.42 -7.68 7.07
N ILE A 679 17.82 -6.70 7.88
CA ILE A 679 18.97 -6.88 8.79
C ILE A 679 18.64 -7.89 9.88
N GLY A 680 17.41 -7.92 10.41
CA GLY A 680 16.95 -8.91 11.37
C GLY A 680 17.08 -10.35 10.83
N ALA A 681 16.68 -10.59 9.58
CA ALA A 681 16.87 -11.86 8.91
C ALA A 681 18.36 -12.26 8.80
N GLY A 682 19.22 -11.32 8.43
CA GLY A 682 20.68 -11.55 8.42
C GLY A 682 21.24 -11.91 9.78
N LEU A 683 20.89 -11.13 10.79
CA LEU A 683 21.35 -11.32 12.17
C LEU A 683 20.85 -12.66 12.76
N PHE A 684 19.66 -13.10 12.40
CA PHE A 684 19.15 -14.41 12.77
C PHE A 684 20.05 -15.54 12.29
N PHE A 685 20.65 -15.40 11.11
CA PHE A 685 21.61 -16.35 10.56
C PHE A 685 23.08 -16.06 10.92
N SER A 686 23.37 -15.03 11.74
CA SER A 686 24.73 -14.54 12.03
C SER A 686 25.70 -15.61 12.52
N ARG A 687 25.25 -16.48 13.42
CA ARG A 687 26.05 -17.60 13.91
C ARG A 687 26.33 -18.68 12.86
N ARG A 688 25.56 -18.68 11.77
CA ARG A 688 25.63 -19.71 10.73
C ARG A 688 26.31 -19.22 9.45
N SER A 689 26.13 -17.96 9.11
CA SER A 689 26.72 -17.34 7.92
C SER A 689 26.95 -15.85 8.13
N PRO A 690 28.14 -15.43 8.59
CA PRO A 690 28.50 -14.02 8.72
C PRO A 690 28.39 -13.24 7.38
N LEU A 691 28.62 -13.93 6.25
CA LEU A 691 28.46 -13.33 4.93
C LEU A 691 26.99 -12.93 4.64
N SER A 692 26.03 -13.68 5.18
CA SER A 692 24.61 -13.31 5.09
C SER A 692 24.32 -12.01 5.83
N VAL A 693 24.98 -11.78 6.97
CA VAL A 693 24.85 -10.52 7.72
C VAL A 693 25.43 -9.34 6.95
N ALA A 694 26.60 -9.51 6.33
CA ALA A 694 27.20 -8.48 5.49
C ALA A 694 26.26 -8.12 4.30
N ALA A 695 25.70 -9.13 3.66
CA ALA A 695 24.76 -8.95 2.55
C ALA A 695 23.51 -8.18 2.99
N THR A 696 22.88 -8.57 4.10
CA THR A 696 21.66 -7.88 4.59
C THR A 696 21.94 -6.48 5.13
N ALA A 697 23.11 -6.25 5.75
CA ALA A 697 23.51 -4.91 6.16
C ALA A 697 23.62 -3.96 4.94
N PHE A 698 24.21 -4.44 3.85
CA PHE A 698 24.28 -3.68 2.61
C PHE A 698 22.88 -3.41 2.01
N VAL A 699 22.00 -4.42 1.94
CA VAL A 699 20.60 -4.23 1.46
C VAL A 699 19.86 -3.25 2.35
N THR A 700 19.98 -3.37 3.66
CA THR A 700 19.34 -2.46 4.61
C THR A 700 19.82 -1.03 4.39
N ALA A 701 21.13 -0.84 4.19
CA ALA A 701 21.67 0.46 3.85
C ALA A 701 21.08 1.03 2.55
N MET A 702 20.97 0.22 1.50
CA MET A 702 20.36 0.65 0.23
C MET A 702 18.86 1.00 0.39
N ILE A 703 18.12 0.23 1.17
CA ILE A 703 16.71 0.49 1.44
C ILE A 703 16.55 1.81 2.22
N LEU A 704 17.32 2.01 3.29
CA LEU A 704 17.27 3.25 4.08
C LEU A 704 17.75 4.46 3.27
N MET A 705 18.72 4.28 2.37
CA MET A 705 19.18 5.33 1.46
C MET A 705 18.04 5.76 0.51
N ILE A 706 17.26 4.82 -0.05
CA ILE A 706 16.10 5.11 -0.90
C ILE A 706 15.03 5.84 -0.10
N ALA A 707 14.75 5.42 1.13
CA ALA A 707 13.82 6.09 2.02
C ALA A 707 14.25 7.54 2.33
N HIS A 708 15.56 7.78 2.47
CA HIS A 708 16.12 9.11 2.72
C HIS A 708 16.22 9.99 1.46
N TRP A 709 16.34 9.42 0.27
CA TRP A 709 16.39 10.16 -1.00
C TRP A 709 15.02 10.70 -1.39
N ASN A 710 14.52 11.73 -0.74
CA ASN A 710 13.44 12.65 -1.14
C ASN A 710 12.31 12.09 -2.08
N TRP A 711 12.24 10.76 -2.26
CA TRP A 711 11.20 10.08 -3.01
C TRP A 711 9.99 9.74 -2.13
N MET A 712 10.22 9.74 -0.80
CA MET A 712 9.21 9.44 0.20
C MET A 712 9.22 10.54 1.25
N ASP A 713 8.03 10.93 1.71
CA ASP A 713 7.89 11.93 2.77
C ASP A 713 8.00 11.23 4.14
N PRO A 714 8.97 11.61 5.00
CA PRO A 714 9.07 11.08 6.35
C PRO A 714 8.07 11.69 7.35
N ALA A 715 7.18 12.59 6.91
CA ALA A 715 6.15 13.19 7.75
C ALA A 715 5.29 12.13 8.43
N ILE A 716 4.79 12.42 9.63
CA ILE A 716 3.86 11.56 10.36
C ILE A 716 2.46 12.13 10.14
N GLY A 717 1.67 11.45 9.33
CA GLY A 717 0.28 11.83 9.01
C GLY A 717 -0.75 11.29 10.00
N THR A 718 -2.02 11.67 9.79
CA THR A 718 -3.18 11.10 10.45
C THR A 718 -3.58 9.77 9.80
N LEU A 719 -4.10 8.83 10.59
CA LEU A 719 -4.52 7.52 10.11
C LEU A 719 -5.90 7.59 9.46
N GLN A 720 -6.07 7.00 8.29
CA GLN A 720 -7.40 6.84 7.68
C GLN A 720 -8.25 5.85 8.52
N PRO A 721 -9.57 6.09 8.70
CA PRO A 721 -10.41 5.24 9.55
C PRO A 721 -10.38 3.75 9.20
N VAL A 722 -10.35 3.41 7.92
CA VAL A 722 -10.28 2.02 7.44
C VAL A 722 -9.00 1.31 7.85
N LEU A 723 -7.90 2.06 8.08
CA LEU A 723 -6.61 1.52 8.50
C LEU A 723 -6.52 1.28 10.01
N ASN A 724 -7.50 1.72 10.78
CA ASN A 724 -7.55 1.48 12.23
C ASN A 724 -8.10 0.08 12.52
N SER A 725 -7.29 -0.94 12.28
CA SER A 725 -7.65 -2.35 12.48
C SER A 725 -6.48 -3.15 13.01
N TYR A 726 -6.75 -4.00 14.02
CA TYR A 726 -5.78 -4.95 14.54
C TYR A 726 -5.32 -5.96 13.47
N TRP A 727 -6.26 -6.48 12.67
CA TRP A 727 -5.96 -7.42 11.59
C TRP A 727 -5.10 -6.80 10.50
N LEU A 728 -5.38 -5.55 10.13
CA LEU A 728 -4.55 -4.82 9.18
C LEU A 728 -3.12 -4.62 9.70
N MET A 729 -2.99 -4.19 10.96
CA MET A 729 -1.69 -4.00 11.59
C MET A 729 -0.87 -5.30 11.55
N LEU A 730 -1.46 -6.44 11.91
CA LEU A 730 -0.79 -7.72 11.87
C LEU A 730 -0.48 -8.18 10.43
N HIS A 731 -1.42 -7.99 9.50
CA HIS A 731 -1.24 -8.27 8.08
C HIS A 731 -0.02 -7.54 7.51
N VAL A 732 0.00 -6.22 7.64
CA VAL A 732 1.08 -5.39 7.09
C VAL A 732 2.41 -5.71 7.75
N ALA A 733 2.44 -5.88 9.08
CA ALA A 733 3.65 -6.25 9.79
C ALA A 733 4.27 -7.56 9.26
N VAL A 734 3.47 -8.59 9.07
CA VAL A 734 3.96 -9.91 8.62
C VAL A 734 4.32 -9.90 7.14
N ILE A 735 3.49 -9.30 6.27
CA ILE A 735 3.73 -9.31 4.82
C ILE A 735 4.95 -8.49 4.45
N VAL A 736 5.09 -7.29 5.02
CA VAL A 736 6.22 -6.39 4.74
C VAL A 736 7.52 -6.97 5.33
N ALA A 737 7.48 -7.55 6.54
CA ALA A 737 8.63 -8.24 7.11
C ALA A 737 9.10 -9.44 6.26
N SER A 738 8.23 -10.08 5.49
CA SER A 738 8.61 -11.18 4.60
C SER A 738 9.59 -10.78 3.50
N TYR A 739 9.61 -9.50 3.11
CA TYR A 739 10.48 -9.00 2.05
C TYR A 739 11.96 -9.04 2.45
N GLY A 740 12.28 -8.92 3.74
CA GLY A 740 13.66 -9.03 4.25
C GLY A 740 14.30 -10.39 3.94
N PRO A 741 13.71 -11.51 4.36
CA PRO A 741 14.18 -12.86 3.99
C PRO A 741 14.29 -13.10 2.47
N PHE A 742 13.39 -12.55 1.65
CA PHE A 742 13.47 -12.65 0.19
C PHE A 742 14.64 -11.83 -0.38
N ALA A 743 14.88 -10.63 0.13
CA ALA A 743 16.01 -9.81 -0.24
C ALA A 743 17.35 -10.49 0.11
N LEU A 744 17.44 -11.12 1.29
CA LEU A 744 18.58 -11.96 1.65
C LEU A 744 18.77 -13.12 0.65
N GLY A 745 17.71 -13.81 0.30
CA GLY A 745 17.75 -14.91 -0.68
C GLY A 745 18.23 -14.46 -2.06
N MET A 746 17.75 -13.32 -2.55
CA MET A 746 18.20 -12.70 -3.80
C MET A 746 19.71 -12.43 -3.77
N LEU A 747 20.21 -11.79 -2.72
CA LEU A 747 21.65 -11.48 -2.59
C LEU A 747 22.51 -12.73 -2.50
N LEU A 748 22.13 -13.70 -1.67
CA LEU A 748 22.86 -14.94 -1.57
C LEU A 748 22.89 -15.71 -2.89
N GLY A 749 21.79 -15.65 -3.64
CA GLY A 749 21.71 -16.17 -4.99
C GLY A 749 22.70 -15.48 -5.93
N ALA A 750 22.72 -14.14 -5.94
CA ALA A 750 23.64 -13.34 -6.75
C ALA A 750 25.12 -13.58 -6.39
N ILE A 751 25.45 -13.58 -5.09
CA ILE A 751 26.80 -13.91 -4.61
C ILE A 751 27.20 -15.31 -5.06
N ASN A 752 26.30 -16.29 -4.97
CA ASN A 752 26.56 -17.65 -5.41
C ASN A 752 26.85 -17.75 -6.91
N LEU A 753 26.08 -17.03 -7.75
CA LEU A 753 26.33 -16.94 -9.18
C LEU A 753 27.70 -16.33 -9.48
N LEU A 754 28.07 -15.25 -8.77
CA LEU A 754 29.42 -14.66 -8.86
C LEU A 754 30.52 -15.68 -8.50
N LEU A 755 30.35 -16.39 -7.37
CA LEU A 755 31.31 -17.42 -6.97
C LEU A 755 31.41 -18.55 -8.00
N MET A 756 30.36 -18.89 -8.72
CA MET A 756 30.39 -19.85 -9.83
C MET A 756 31.25 -19.33 -10.99
N ILE A 757 31.22 -18.03 -11.31
CA ILE A 757 32.05 -17.39 -12.35
C ILE A 757 33.53 -17.44 -11.94
N PHE A 758 33.86 -17.12 -10.69
CA PHE A 758 35.24 -17.07 -10.19
C PHE A 758 35.83 -18.43 -9.75
N THR A 759 35.07 -19.50 -9.86
CA THR A 759 35.57 -20.85 -9.55
C THR A 759 36.55 -21.30 -10.61
N THR A 760 37.77 -21.72 -10.21
CA THR A 760 38.87 -22.27 -11.02
C THR A 760 39.22 -23.66 -10.55
N LYS A 761 40.06 -24.38 -11.30
CA LYS A 761 40.57 -25.71 -10.88
C LYS A 761 41.26 -25.67 -9.53
N ASN A 762 41.92 -24.56 -9.19
CA ASN A 762 42.72 -24.44 -7.97
C ASN A 762 41.87 -24.15 -6.73
N ASN A 763 40.70 -23.53 -6.87
CA ASN A 763 39.85 -23.12 -5.74
C ASN A 763 38.51 -23.85 -5.65
N VAL A 764 38.23 -24.79 -6.54
CA VAL A 764 36.94 -25.48 -6.69
C VAL A 764 36.47 -26.14 -5.41
N LEU A 765 37.34 -26.81 -4.66
CA LEU A 765 36.97 -27.51 -3.43
C LEU A 765 36.46 -26.53 -2.33
N THR A 766 37.17 -25.41 -2.17
CA THR A 766 36.84 -24.38 -1.19
C THR A 766 35.55 -23.65 -1.61
N LEU A 767 35.49 -23.18 -2.85
CA LEU A 767 34.34 -22.41 -3.32
C LEU A 767 33.05 -23.24 -3.41
N LYS A 768 33.16 -24.53 -3.75
CA LYS A 768 32.00 -25.43 -3.83
C LYS A 768 31.35 -25.64 -2.46
N LYS A 769 32.13 -25.74 -1.37
CA LYS A 769 31.61 -25.81 -0.01
C LYS A 769 30.87 -24.52 0.38
N ILE A 770 31.42 -23.35 0.04
CA ILE A 770 30.79 -22.03 0.28
C ILE A 770 29.50 -21.92 -0.51
N GLN A 771 29.51 -22.26 -1.80
CA GLN A 771 28.33 -22.26 -2.65
C GLN A 771 27.19 -23.13 -2.09
N GLN A 772 27.51 -24.31 -1.55
CA GLN A 772 26.56 -25.19 -0.89
C GLN A 772 26.02 -24.55 0.40
N GLU A 773 26.87 -23.96 1.25
CA GLU A 773 26.46 -23.27 2.46
C GLU A 773 25.52 -22.11 2.16
N LEU A 774 25.90 -21.22 1.24
CA LEU A 774 25.08 -20.09 0.84
C LEU A 774 23.75 -20.52 0.23
N THR A 775 23.74 -21.60 -0.58
CA THR A 775 22.51 -22.14 -1.14
C THR A 775 21.58 -22.69 -0.05
N ILE A 776 22.11 -23.33 0.99
CA ILE A 776 21.31 -23.81 2.12
C ILE A 776 20.70 -22.63 2.88
N VAL A 777 21.50 -21.58 3.19
CA VAL A 777 20.99 -20.38 3.86
C VAL A 777 19.95 -19.67 2.98
N ASN A 778 20.17 -19.59 1.66
CA ASN A 778 19.22 -19.07 0.71
C ASN A 778 17.89 -19.84 0.77
N GLU A 779 17.91 -21.19 0.64
CA GLU A 779 16.69 -22.01 0.72
C GLU A 779 15.95 -21.85 2.06
N LEU A 780 16.68 -21.75 3.17
CA LEU A 780 16.10 -21.47 4.50
C LEU A 780 15.44 -20.08 4.55
N SER A 781 16.12 -19.07 4.04
CA SER A 781 15.62 -17.68 4.02
C SER A 781 14.36 -17.54 3.16
N LEU A 782 14.39 -18.08 1.93
CA LEU A 782 13.22 -18.09 1.05
C LEU A 782 12.04 -18.84 1.66
N THR A 783 12.31 -19.92 2.43
CA THR A 783 11.25 -20.66 3.12
C THR A 783 10.61 -19.81 4.22
N VAL A 784 11.41 -19.09 5.02
CA VAL A 784 10.89 -18.17 6.04
C VAL A 784 10.07 -17.06 5.38
N GLY A 785 10.60 -16.43 4.33
CA GLY A 785 9.89 -15.40 3.57
C GLY A 785 8.54 -15.89 3.01
N LEU A 786 8.52 -17.09 2.42
CA LEU A 786 7.30 -17.69 1.87
C LEU A 786 6.26 -17.99 2.96
N VAL A 787 6.69 -18.50 4.11
CA VAL A 787 5.79 -18.73 5.26
C VAL A 787 5.17 -17.42 5.72
N MET A 788 5.99 -16.38 5.92
CA MET A 788 5.52 -15.07 6.35
C MET A 788 4.61 -14.42 5.31
N LEU A 789 5.00 -14.41 4.04
CA LEU A 789 4.21 -13.84 2.95
C LEU A 789 2.84 -14.53 2.84
N THR A 790 2.82 -15.86 2.95
CA THR A 790 1.57 -16.63 2.86
C THR A 790 0.66 -16.33 4.05
N ILE A 791 1.18 -16.37 5.27
CA ILE A 791 0.41 -16.03 6.48
C ILE A 791 -0.09 -14.58 6.38
N GLY A 792 0.80 -13.64 6.04
CA GLY A 792 0.44 -12.24 5.90
C GLY A 792 -0.67 -12.02 4.86
N ASN A 793 -0.56 -12.64 3.68
CA ASN A 793 -1.55 -12.48 2.61
C ASN A 793 -2.96 -12.94 3.04
N PHE A 794 -3.08 -14.07 3.72
CA PHE A 794 -4.38 -14.58 4.15
C PHE A 794 -4.93 -13.90 5.41
N ILE A 795 -4.09 -13.35 6.29
CA ILE A 795 -4.54 -12.41 7.34
C ILE A 795 -5.10 -11.14 6.69
N GLY A 796 -4.50 -10.66 5.60
CA GLY A 796 -5.05 -9.56 4.80
C GLY A 796 -6.43 -9.86 4.23
N GLY A 797 -6.65 -11.10 3.75
CA GLY A 797 -7.97 -11.56 3.34
C GLY A 797 -9.00 -11.57 4.49
N MET A 798 -8.59 -11.91 5.72
CA MET A 798 -9.47 -11.80 6.89
C MET A 798 -9.84 -10.35 7.18
N TRP A 799 -8.87 -9.44 7.17
CA TRP A 799 -9.13 -8.00 7.31
C TRP A 799 -10.03 -7.46 6.20
N ALA A 800 -9.77 -7.81 4.94
CA ALA A 800 -10.59 -7.39 3.81
C ALA A 800 -12.05 -7.87 3.94
N ASN A 801 -12.25 -9.06 4.51
CA ASN A 801 -13.56 -9.61 4.79
C ASN A 801 -14.30 -8.85 5.91
N GLU A 802 -13.60 -8.24 6.86
CA GLU A 802 -14.18 -7.39 7.91
C GLU A 802 -14.37 -5.94 7.46
N SER A 803 -13.52 -5.44 6.57
CA SER A 803 -13.56 -4.05 6.13
C SER A 803 -14.41 -3.84 4.87
N TRP A 804 -14.39 -4.80 3.96
CA TRP A 804 -15.02 -4.70 2.63
C TRP A 804 -16.04 -5.80 2.34
N GLY A 805 -16.27 -6.71 3.28
CA GLY A 805 -17.24 -7.79 3.14
C GLY A 805 -16.81 -8.98 2.28
N ARG A 806 -15.60 -8.97 1.72
CA ARG A 806 -15.08 -10.05 0.87
C ARG A 806 -13.62 -10.33 1.20
N TYR A 807 -13.27 -11.61 1.32
CA TYR A 807 -11.90 -12.02 1.65
C TYR A 807 -10.96 -12.07 0.43
N TRP A 808 -11.47 -11.89 -0.79
CA TRP A 808 -10.68 -11.86 -2.03
C TRP A 808 -11.41 -11.06 -3.12
N GLY A 809 -10.77 -10.05 -3.67
CA GLY A 809 -11.35 -9.15 -4.68
C GLY A 809 -10.64 -9.14 -6.03
N TRP A 810 -9.56 -9.92 -6.20
CA TRP A 810 -8.62 -9.84 -7.32
C TRP A 810 -7.94 -8.48 -7.45
N ASP A 811 -7.94 -7.68 -6.37
CA ASP A 811 -7.20 -6.43 -6.35
C ASP A 811 -5.74 -6.66 -6.77
N PRO A 812 -5.12 -5.75 -7.54
CA PRO A 812 -3.75 -5.93 -8.01
C PRO A 812 -2.74 -6.27 -6.92
N LYS A 813 -2.87 -5.70 -5.72
CA LYS A 813 -1.94 -5.94 -4.62
C LYS A 813 -2.10 -7.33 -4.00
N GLU A 814 -3.33 -7.78 -3.79
CA GLU A 814 -3.65 -9.16 -3.37
C GLU A 814 -3.14 -10.16 -4.41
N THR A 815 -3.44 -9.89 -5.67
CA THR A 815 -3.08 -10.73 -6.81
C THR A 815 -1.57 -10.87 -6.96
N TRP A 816 -0.78 -9.78 -6.89
CA TRP A 816 0.67 -9.83 -6.97
C TRP A 816 1.34 -10.45 -5.74
N ALA A 817 0.73 -10.35 -4.56
CA ALA A 817 1.17 -11.09 -3.39
C ALA A 817 1.00 -12.61 -3.60
N LEU A 818 -0.14 -13.05 -4.15
CA LEU A 818 -0.37 -14.46 -4.51
C LEU A 818 0.56 -14.92 -5.63
N ILE A 819 0.80 -14.11 -6.67
CA ILE A 819 1.79 -14.38 -7.72
C ILE A 819 3.17 -14.62 -7.10
N SER A 820 3.58 -13.79 -6.14
CA SER A 820 4.85 -13.94 -5.44
C SER A 820 4.89 -15.24 -4.63
N ILE A 821 3.81 -15.60 -3.93
CA ILE A 821 3.70 -16.90 -3.24
C ILE A 821 3.89 -18.06 -4.24
N MET A 822 3.22 -18.00 -5.40
CA MET A 822 3.33 -19.04 -6.43
C MET A 822 4.74 -19.17 -7.01
N ILE A 823 5.39 -18.03 -7.31
CA ILE A 823 6.76 -18.00 -7.83
C ILE A 823 7.74 -18.56 -6.81
N TYR A 824 7.70 -18.16 -5.55
CA TYR A 824 8.59 -18.66 -4.52
C TYR A 824 8.29 -20.11 -4.15
N ALA A 825 7.02 -20.53 -4.14
CA ALA A 825 6.67 -21.95 -4.02
C ALA A 825 7.27 -22.77 -5.16
N PHE A 826 7.21 -22.27 -6.41
CA PHE A 826 7.89 -22.91 -7.54
C PHE A 826 9.40 -23.01 -7.33
N VAL A 827 10.08 -21.94 -6.92
CA VAL A 827 11.53 -21.92 -6.66
C VAL A 827 11.93 -22.96 -5.61
N ILE A 828 11.22 -23.04 -4.50
CA ILE A 828 11.50 -24.04 -3.46
C ILE A 828 11.27 -25.48 -3.96
N HIS A 829 10.31 -25.68 -4.88
CA HIS A 829 10.00 -26.99 -5.45
C HIS A 829 10.80 -27.35 -6.71
N LEU A 830 11.70 -26.46 -7.22
CA LEU A 830 12.53 -26.71 -8.40
C LEU A 830 13.29 -28.05 -8.35
N ARG A 831 13.73 -28.46 -7.16
CA ARG A 831 14.40 -29.75 -6.94
C ARG A 831 13.55 -30.98 -7.29
N LEU A 832 12.22 -30.84 -7.30
CA LEU A 832 11.28 -31.91 -7.67
C LEU A 832 11.05 -31.98 -9.18
N VAL A 833 11.44 -30.91 -9.90
CA VAL A 833 11.27 -30.82 -11.34
C VAL A 833 12.48 -31.45 -12.04
N PRO A 834 12.32 -32.47 -12.89
CA PRO A 834 13.42 -33.08 -13.64
C PRO A 834 14.16 -32.02 -14.46
N LYS A 835 15.48 -32.10 -14.52
CA LYS A 835 16.41 -31.19 -15.22
C LYS A 835 16.62 -29.79 -14.58
N MET A 836 15.84 -29.41 -13.55
CA MET A 836 15.98 -28.12 -12.84
C MET A 836 16.64 -28.24 -11.46
N ARG A 837 17.18 -29.40 -11.10
CA ARG A 837 17.75 -29.71 -9.77
C ARG A 837 19.14 -29.12 -9.50
N SER A 838 19.69 -28.29 -10.38
CA SER A 838 21.04 -27.76 -10.25
C SER A 838 21.12 -26.61 -9.24
N LEU A 839 22.29 -26.48 -8.57
CA LEU A 839 22.57 -25.33 -7.70
C LEU A 839 22.46 -23.99 -8.46
N TRP A 840 22.88 -23.99 -9.72
CA TRP A 840 22.79 -22.83 -10.58
C TRP A 840 21.32 -22.41 -10.77
N ALA A 841 20.46 -23.34 -11.18
CA ALA A 841 19.04 -23.04 -11.43
C ALA A 841 18.34 -22.47 -10.20
N PHE A 842 18.58 -23.06 -9.02
CA PHE A 842 18.00 -22.56 -7.77
C PHE A 842 18.47 -21.14 -7.45
N ASN A 843 19.77 -20.86 -7.47
CA ASN A 843 20.31 -19.55 -7.14
C ASN A 843 19.95 -18.50 -8.21
N PHE A 844 19.90 -18.83 -9.49
CA PHE A 844 19.44 -17.92 -10.53
C PHE A 844 17.95 -17.59 -10.36
N MET A 845 17.11 -18.59 -10.15
CA MET A 845 15.68 -18.39 -9.94
C MET A 845 15.37 -17.64 -8.63
N SER A 846 16.20 -17.77 -7.59
CA SER A 846 16.03 -16.97 -6.36
C SER A 846 16.27 -15.48 -6.59
N VAL A 847 17.18 -15.12 -7.52
CA VAL A 847 17.42 -13.73 -7.91
C VAL A 847 16.25 -13.20 -8.75
N VAL A 848 15.83 -13.94 -9.76
CA VAL A 848 14.73 -13.53 -10.67
C VAL A 848 13.41 -13.42 -9.91
N ALA A 849 13.14 -14.33 -8.98
CA ALA A 849 11.91 -14.34 -8.17
C ALA A 849 11.71 -13.04 -7.36
N PHE A 850 12.78 -12.37 -6.96
CA PHE A 850 12.69 -11.10 -6.23
C PHE A 850 12.03 -9.99 -7.05
N GLY A 851 12.06 -10.09 -8.37
CA GLY A 851 11.30 -9.21 -9.26
C GLY A 851 9.80 -9.20 -8.97
N SER A 852 9.22 -10.33 -8.52
CA SER A 852 7.80 -10.37 -8.13
C SER A 852 7.52 -9.56 -6.85
N ILE A 853 8.45 -9.56 -5.89
CA ILE A 853 8.35 -8.71 -4.68
C ILE A 853 8.45 -7.23 -5.03
N LEU A 854 9.40 -6.87 -5.92
CA LEU A 854 9.52 -5.49 -6.41
C LEU A 854 8.26 -5.06 -7.15
N MET A 855 7.64 -5.96 -7.93
CA MET A 855 6.38 -5.67 -8.59
C MET A 855 5.23 -5.53 -7.59
N THR A 856 5.15 -6.39 -6.56
CA THR A 856 4.13 -6.31 -5.50
C THR A 856 4.24 -4.99 -4.72
N TYR A 857 5.44 -4.52 -4.43
CA TYR A 857 5.65 -3.31 -3.62
C TYR A 857 5.63 -2.03 -4.47
N PHE A 858 6.49 -1.94 -5.50
CA PHE A 858 6.62 -0.75 -6.33
C PHE A 858 5.69 -0.79 -7.55
N GLY A 859 5.68 -1.92 -8.27
CA GLY A 859 4.97 -2.03 -9.53
C GLY A 859 3.47 -1.80 -9.38
N VAL A 860 2.84 -2.40 -8.38
CA VAL A 860 1.42 -2.21 -8.11
C VAL A 860 1.11 -0.76 -7.77
N ASN A 861 1.90 -0.14 -6.89
CA ASN A 861 1.66 1.24 -6.47
C ASN A 861 1.86 2.27 -7.59
N PHE A 862 2.74 1.99 -8.58
CA PHE A 862 3.11 2.97 -9.60
C PHE A 862 2.50 2.71 -10.97
N TYR A 863 2.16 1.46 -11.31
CA TYR A 863 1.69 1.10 -12.65
C TYR A 863 0.26 0.59 -12.69
N LEU A 864 -0.30 0.16 -11.55
CA LEU A 864 -1.61 -0.45 -11.48
C LEU A 864 -2.56 0.39 -10.61
N THR A 865 -3.85 0.33 -10.93
CA THR A 865 -4.93 0.95 -10.14
C THR A 865 -5.64 -0.13 -9.34
N GLY A 866 -6.01 0.15 -8.09
CA GLY A 866 -6.70 -0.80 -7.22
C GLY A 866 -7.07 -0.19 -5.87
N MET A 867 -7.84 -0.93 -5.07
CA MET A 867 -8.33 -0.46 -3.76
C MET A 867 -7.21 -0.21 -2.74
N HIS A 868 -6.06 -0.87 -2.89
CA HIS A 868 -4.87 -0.68 -2.05
C HIS A 868 -3.88 0.37 -2.61
N SER A 869 -4.19 1.05 -3.70
CA SER A 869 -3.35 2.12 -4.21
C SER A 869 -3.64 3.42 -3.46
N TYR A 870 -3.07 3.56 -2.27
CA TYR A 870 -3.10 4.81 -1.49
C TYR A 870 -2.15 5.88 -2.06
N ALA A 871 -1.32 5.53 -3.02
CA ALA A 871 -0.51 6.48 -3.77
C ALA A 871 -1.37 7.08 -4.89
N THR A 872 -1.60 8.35 -4.85
CA THR A 872 -2.27 9.12 -5.90
C THR A 872 -1.62 8.82 -7.26
N GLY A 873 -2.31 8.12 -8.06
CA GLY A 873 -2.23 7.57 -9.40
C GLY A 873 -1.28 8.12 -10.45
N ASP A 874 -0.03 8.35 -10.13
CA ASP A 874 0.95 8.79 -11.08
C ASP A 874 1.62 7.60 -11.78
N LYS A 875 1.25 7.31 -13.03
CA LYS A 875 2.02 6.37 -13.87
C LYS A 875 3.44 6.90 -14.02
N ILE A 876 4.35 6.37 -13.22
CA ILE A 876 5.77 6.75 -13.26
C ILE A 876 6.42 6.08 -14.48
N ILE A 877 7.20 6.83 -15.24
CA ILE A 877 8.07 6.27 -16.29
C ILE A 877 9.10 5.38 -15.58
N THR A 878 9.18 4.11 -15.98
CA THR A 878 10.16 3.18 -15.43
C THR A 878 11.56 3.75 -15.51
N PRO A 879 12.27 3.96 -14.39
CA PRO A 879 13.61 4.51 -14.41
C PRO A 879 14.56 3.62 -15.22
N ALA A 880 15.44 4.23 -16.03
CA ALA A 880 16.37 3.51 -16.91
C ALA A 880 17.25 2.49 -16.16
N PHE A 881 17.59 2.74 -14.89
CA PHE A 881 18.39 1.81 -14.09
C PHE A 881 17.71 0.43 -13.89
N VAL A 882 16.38 0.35 -13.97
CA VAL A 882 15.64 -0.93 -13.85
C VAL A 882 15.98 -1.83 -15.03
N TYR A 883 16.02 -1.28 -16.24
CA TYR A 883 16.42 -2.04 -17.45
C TYR A 883 17.88 -2.49 -17.36
N TYR A 884 18.78 -1.63 -16.87
CA TYR A 884 20.18 -2.00 -16.64
C TYR A 884 20.29 -3.11 -15.58
N ALA A 885 19.53 -3.05 -14.49
CA ALA A 885 19.53 -4.09 -13.46
C ALA A 885 19.07 -5.44 -14.03
N ILE A 886 18.01 -5.46 -14.85
CA ILE A 886 17.55 -6.68 -15.54
C ILE A 886 18.67 -7.23 -16.45
N GLY A 887 19.32 -6.36 -17.24
CA GLY A 887 20.45 -6.73 -18.09
C GLY A 887 21.60 -7.36 -17.29
N VAL A 888 21.97 -6.78 -16.15
CA VAL A 888 23.01 -7.30 -15.25
C VAL A 888 22.64 -8.66 -14.71
N VAL A 889 21.39 -8.87 -14.25
CA VAL A 889 20.91 -10.16 -13.75
C VAL A 889 20.96 -11.24 -14.83
N LEU A 890 20.53 -10.93 -16.05
CA LEU A 890 20.60 -11.86 -17.19
C LEU A 890 22.05 -12.20 -17.55
N LEU A 891 22.92 -11.20 -17.62
CA LEU A 891 24.36 -11.39 -17.89
C LEU A 891 25.01 -12.27 -16.83
N LEU A 892 24.73 -12.00 -15.55
CA LEU A 892 25.22 -12.80 -14.41
C LEU A 892 24.75 -14.26 -14.54
N GLY A 893 23.48 -14.47 -14.89
CA GLY A 893 22.92 -15.80 -15.13
C GLY A 893 23.62 -16.54 -16.26
N ILE A 894 23.80 -15.89 -17.41
CA ILE A 894 24.47 -16.51 -18.58
C ILE A 894 25.92 -16.83 -18.28
N LEU A 895 26.71 -15.88 -17.75
CA LEU A 895 28.13 -16.07 -17.46
C LEU A 895 28.35 -17.21 -16.45
N SER A 896 27.55 -17.24 -15.39
CA SER A 896 27.61 -18.29 -14.38
C SER A 896 27.22 -19.66 -14.94
N PHE A 897 26.22 -19.74 -15.83
CA PHE A 897 25.81 -20.98 -16.50
C PHE A 897 26.92 -21.55 -17.38
N VAL A 898 27.48 -20.71 -18.25
CA VAL A 898 28.57 -21.12 -19.19
C VAL A 898 29.79 -21.65 -18.40
N LYS A 899 30.17 -20.95 -17.33
CA LYS A 899 31.29 -21.38 -16.48
C LYS A 899 30.99 -22.66 -15.69
N ASN A 900 29.75 -22.82 -15.22
CA ASN A 900 29.33 -24.02 -14.49
C ASN A 900 29.24 -25.26 -15.39
N LYS A 901 28.89 -25.09 -16.69
CA LYS A 901 28.82 -26.21 -17.67
C LYS A 901 30.18 -26.68 -18.19
N LYS A 902 31.20 -25.81 -18.16
CA LYS A 902 32.57 -26.15 -18.59
C LYS A 902 33.41 -26.90 -17.54
N LYS A 903 32.80 -27.19 -16.39
CA LYS A 903 33.42 -27.93 -15.24
C LYS A 903 32.68 -29.23 -14.94
#